data_12c00c1c9a0fd6bacaed22c31cc23e5d
#
_entry.id   12c00c1c9a0fd6bacaed22c31cc23e5d
#
_cell.length_a   1.000
_cell.length_b   1.000
_cell.length_c   1.000
_cell.angle_alpha   90.00
_cell.angle_beta   90.00
_cell.angle_gamma   90.00
#
_symmetry.space_group_name_H-M   'P 1'
#
loop_
_entity.id
_entity.type
_entity.pdbx_description
1 polymer ?
#
loop_
_entity_poly.entity_id
_entity_poly.type
_entity_poly.pdbx_seq_one_letter_code
_entity_poly.pdbx_strand_id
1 'polypeptide(L)'
;MKKITNWKNATVADLEADALLDEATLIHILCCELQDGKTFDIQGEDHQRIQRFFQYHIDNNIPIVIHNGITYDIPLIEKLLGIDLSEVMLIDSLYVSWYLYFNRMKHGLDSFFEDFGIAKPKIDDWQNLTREEYTYRCQEDVKINKALWEDQKGRLIDIYSRANPLIANGSVGGTRISPDEEIYLDKFRDESVDDAIDRILTFLMFKADCARLQEKTRWEVDVELLETSIAELEIEVEKSKSALESVMPKIPKYSPKHKPAKPYLKNGELSSSGKSWEEVIEQFRTKAVDEFGTLIAVKSDKPDEFKVLKSYEEPNANSSEQIKALLYSKGWKPESFKFEKDEEAFNKWISKKPKEGSHHSAWTHWKDTKPKERAIPQITITGESGKELCPSVERLSEEVPEIEAYAAFNVAKHRLSILKGFERDLVDGKSLRARIGGLTNTLRVRHAEIVNLPGIDKMYGKIVRGVLIAGEGKVHIGSDMSSLEDRVKHGFMLAHDPEYVKTMQEDDYDPHLQMALTAKMITQKEFDDFKKGIKSDNAKASRKKGKTTNYASVYNAGAPKIAQAAGVPLEEGKALHTAYWKLNWSVKAIAEEQIVIEDSRGAKWLVNPVNGFCYSLRKDSDRFSTLAQGTGSYFFDMWVDNILEEMQKRWNKKTLTGQFHDENIFTVKDDPKVIEVVTEIVKTSIDKVNKDFKLRRLLGCESQVGKRYSEIH
;
A
#
# COMPACT_ATOMS: atom_id res chain seq x y z
N MET A 1 -14.28 11.43 -17.80
CA MET A 1 -15.01 10.75 -16.67
C MET A 1 -16.50 10.87 -16.84
N LYS A 2 -17.28 9.81 -16.55
CA LYS A 2 -18.75 9.86 -16.55
C LYS A 2 -19.24 10.55 -15.27
N LYS A 3 -20.01 11.64 -15.40
CA LYS A 3 -20.46 12.43 -14.26
C LYS A 3 -21.54 11.65 -13.47
N ILE A 4 -21.35 11.52 -12.15
CA ILE A 4 -22.38 11.04 -11.23
C ILE A 4 -23.23 12.23 -10.77
N THR A 5 -24.52 12.07 -10.81
CA THR A 5 -25.51 13.05 -10.34
C THR A 5 -26.68 12.32 -9.68
N ASN A 6 -27.55 13.02 -9.02
CA ASN A 6 -28.78 12.45 -8.44
C ASN A 6 -28.54 11.27 -7.46
N TRP A 7 -27.34 11.22 -6.82
CA TRP A 7 -26.91 10.14 -5.93
C TRP A 7 -27.84 9.90 -4.73
N LYS A 8 -28.59 10.93 -4.33
CA LYS A 8 -29.60 10.83 -3.25
C LYS A 8 -30.74 9.88 -3.59
N ASN A 9 -31.06 9.75 -4.89
CA ASN A 9 -32.17 8.97 -5.42
C ASN A 9 -31.71 7.61 -5.98
N ALA A 10 -30.52 7.16 -5.63
CA ALA A 10 -29.95 5.93 -6.17
C ALA A 10 -30.74 4.68 -5.75
N THR A 11 -30.90 3.75 -6.69
CA THR A 11 -31.38 2.38 -6.44
C THR A 11 -30.19 1.54 -5.94
N VAL A 12 -30.37 0.72 -4.92
CA VAL A 12 -29.37 -0.28 -4.50
C VAL A 12 -29.69 -1.61 -5.16
N ALA A 13 -28.69 -2.24 -5.77
CA ALA A 13 -28.85 -3.52 -6.44
C ALA A 13 -27.68 -4.47 -6.11
N ASP A 14 -27.94 -5.75 -6.25
CA ASP A 14 -27.00 -6.85 -6.12
C ASP A 14 -27.36 -7.98 -7.06
N LEU A 15 -26.40 -8.86 -7.39
CA LEU A 15 -26.57 -9.93 -8.34
C LEU A 15 -25.90 -11.21 -7.83
N GLU A 16 -26.58 -12.36 -7.98
CA GLU A 16 -25.99 -13.67 -7.72
C GLU A 16 -25.80 -14.47 -9.01
N ALA A 17 -24.64 -15.12 -9.11
CA ALA A 17 -24.28 -15.97 -10.25
C ALA A 17 -23.71 -17.32 -9.79
N ASP A 18 -23.54 -18.24 -10.73
CA ASP A 18 -23.06 -19.60 -10.48
C ASP A 18 -21.55 -19.70 -10.18
N ALA A 19 -20.75 -18.69 -10.56
CA ALA A 19 -19.32 -18.67 -10.35
C ALA A 19 -18.72 -17.26 -10.41
N LEU A 20 -17.41 -17.14 -10.25
CA LEU A 20 -16.66 -15.90 -10.49
C LEU A 20 -16.70 -15.52 -11.98
N LEU A 21 -16.44 -14.25 -12.29
CA LEU A 21 -16.61 -13.62 -13.61
C LEU A 21 -16.11 -14.46 -14.80
N ASP A 22 -14.93 -15.08 -14.69
CA ASP A 22 -14.37 -15.83 -15.82
C ASP A 22 -15.08 -17.17 -16.06
N GLU A 23 -15.46 -17.82 -14.98
CA GLU A 23 -16.08 -19.15 -14.99
C GLU A 23 -17.60 -19.10 -15.04
N ALA A 24 -18.19 -17.95 -14.70
CA ALA A 24 -19.63 -17.79 -14.64
C ALA A 24 -20.30 -18.02 -16.00
N THR A 25 -21.37 -18.81 -15.97
CA THR A 25 -22.18 -19.20 -17.12
C THR A 25 -23.66 -18.80 -16.98
N LEU A 26 -24.09 -18.47 -15.76
CA LEU A 26 -25.47 -18.18 -15.43
C LEU A 26 -25.60 -17.09 -14.37
N ILE A 27 -26.51 -16.16 -14.59
CA ILE A 27 -27.04 -15.26 -13.57
C ILE A 27 -28.26 -15.93 -12.95
N HIS A 28 -28.28 -16.10 -11.64
CA HIS A 28 -29.44 -16.65 -10.93
C HIS A 28 -30.51 -15.59 -10.71
N ILE A 29 -30.12 -14.44 -10.20
CA ILE A 29 -31.06 -13.39 -9.82
C ILE A 29 -30.40 -12.03 -9.73
N LEU A 30 -31.16 -10.96 -9.99
CA LEU A 30 -30.85 -9.58 -9.68
C LEU A 30 -31.91 -9.08 -8.70
N CYS A 31 -31.48 -8.61 -7.52
CA CYS A 31 -32.34 -8.00 -6.51
C CYS A 31 -32.08 -6.50 -6.41
N CYS A 32 -33.09 -5.72 -6.07
CA CYS A 32 -32.91 -4.30 -5.85
C CYS A 32 -33.87 -3.71 -4.82
N GLU A 33 -33.47 -2.57 -4.25
CA GLU A 33 -34.29 -1.71 -3.44
C GLU A 33 -34.27 -0.29 -4.00
N LEU A 34 -35.44 0.22 -4.34
CA LEU A 34 -35.62 1.60 -4.80
C LEU A 34 -35.52 2.57 -3.64
N GLN A 35 -35.41 3.85 -3.94
CA GLN A 35 -35.33 4.89 -2.90
C GLN A 35 -36.57 4.96 -2.00
N ASP A 36 -37.74 4.65 -2.53
CA ASP A 36 -39.00 4.63 -1.79
C ASP A 36 -39.19 3.39 -0.91
N GLY A 37 -38.16 2.54 -0.82
CA GLY A 37 -38.14 1.30 -0.05
C GLY A 37 -38.84 0.11 -0.71
N LYS A 38 -39.32 0.25 -1.93
CA LYS A 38 -39.87 -0.88 -2.69
C LYS A 38 -38.73 -1.81 -3.14
N THR A 39 -38.91 -3.09 -2.86
CA THR A 39 -37.97 -4.14 -3.29
C THR A 39 -38.61 -4.98 -4.38
N PHE A 40 -37.79 -5.44 -5.31
CA PHE A 40 -38.19 -6.47 -6.27
C PHE A 40 -36.97 -7.26 -6.75
N ASP A 41 -37.23 -8.42 -7.30
CA ASP A 41 -36.24 -9.30 -7.90
C ASP A 41 -36.54 -9.57 -9.36
N ILE A 42 -35.51 -9.85 -10.13
CA ILE A 42 -35.59 -10.25 -11.54
C ILE A 42 -34.79 -11.53 -11.69
N GLN A 43 -35.46 -12.57 -12.15
CA GLN A 43 -34.82 -13.86 -12.40
C GLN A 43 -33.82 -13.74 -13.56
N GLY A 44 -32.66 -14.39 -13.42
CA GLY A 44 -31.55 -14.26 -14.37
C GLY A 44 -31.93 -14.65 -15.81
N GLU A 45 -32.90 -15.58 -16.03
CA GLU A 45 -33.39 -15.95 -17.33
C GLU A 45 -34.28 -14.88 -17.99
N ASP A 46 -34.79 -13.88 -17.24
CA ASP A 46 -35.60 -12.78 -17.82
C ASP A 46 -34.72 -11.63 -18.31
N HIS A 47 -33.89 -11.91 -19.32
CA HIS A 47 -32.94 -10.94 -19.90
C HIS A 47 -33.64 -9.64 -20.35
N GLN A 48 -34.86 -9.71 -20.85
CA GLN A 48 -35.60 -8.52 -21.28
C GLN A 48 -35.97 -7.62 -20.10
N ARG A 49 -36.32 -8.22 -18.96
CA ARG A 49 -36.64 -7.44 -17.76
C ARG A 49 -35.37 -6.82 -17.12
N ILE A 50 -34.25 -7.55 -17.16
CA ILE A 50 -32.94 -7.02 -16.73
C ILE A 50 -32.57 -5.84 -17.64
N GLN A 51 -32.68 -5.97 -18.96
CA GLN A 51 -32.37 -4.87 -19.87
C GLN A 51 -33.28 -3.64 -19.62
N ARG A 52 -34.58 -3.86 -19.41
CA ARG A 52 -35.53 -2.78 -19.10
C ARG A 52 -35.24 -2.11 -17.76
N PHE A 53 -34.76 -2.85 -16.80
CA PHE A 53 -34.32 -2.30 -15.50
C PHE A 53 -33.20 -1.28 -15.71
N PHE A 54 -32.13 -1.63 -16.40
CA PHE A 54 -31.03 -0.71 -16.67
C PHE A 54 -31.46 0.46 -17.56
N GLN A 55 -32.25 0.21 -18.61
CA GLN A 55 -32.76 1.27 -19.49
C GLN A 55 -33.61 2.28 -18.72
N TYR A 56 -34.46 1.82 -17.80
CA TYR A 56 -35.25 2.71 -16.93
C TYR A 56 -34.34 3.65 -16.12
N HIS A 57 -33.23 3.15 -15.58
CA HIS A 57 -32.29 3.96 -14.80
C HIS A 57 -31.54 4.98 -15.68
N ILE A 58 -31.21 4.59 -16.90
CA ILE A 58 -30.61 5.51 -17.89
C ILE A 58 -31.59 6.64 -18.23
N ASP A 59 -32.82 6.27 -18.64
CA ASP A 59 -33.84 7.23 -19.11
C ASP A 59 -34.27 8.22 -18.03
N ASN A 60 -34.24 7.83 -16.76
CA ASN A 60 -34.64 8.66 -15.63
C ASN A 60 -33.45 9.29 -14.87
N ASN A 61 -32.21 9.09 -15.36
CA ASN A 61 -31.00 9.60 -14.72
C ASN A 61 -30.89 9.18 -13.24
N ILE A 62 -31.17 7.90 -12.93
CA ILE A 62 -31.14 7.34 -11.59
C ILE A 62 -29.86 6.48 -11.45
N PRO A 63 -28.94 6.79 -10.53
CA PRO A 63 -27.77 5.95 -10.26
C PRO A 63 -28.16 4.62 -9.63
N ILE A 64 -27.35 3.59 -9.92
CA ILE A 64 -27.42 2.30 -9.25
C ILE A 64 -26.21 2.13 -8.33
N VAL A 65 -26.47 1.83 -7.07
CA VAL A 65 -25.43 1.51 -6.07
C VAL A 65 -25.24 0.01 -6.02
N ILE A 66 -24.02 -0.41 -6.26
CA ILE A 66 -23.59 -1.81 -6.22
C ILE A 66 -22.34 -1.92 -5.34
N HIS A 67 -22.02 -3.12 -4.87
CA HIS A 67 -20.82 -3.33 -4.06
C HIS A 67 -19.82 -4.21 -4.78
N ASN A 68 -18.67 -3.67 -5.20
CA ASN A 68 -17.69 -4.30 -6.08
C ASN A 68 -18.25 -4.64 -7.49
N GLY A 69 -19.38 -4.05 -7.83
CA GLY A 69 -20.12 -4.43 -9.03
C GLY A 69 -19.52 -3.89 -10.31
N ILE A 70 -18.76 -2.79 -10.29
CA ILE A 70 -18.08 -2.26 -11.48
C ILE A 70 -17.06 -3.25 -12.03
N THR A 71 -16.42 -4.04 -11.17
CA THR A 71 -15.43 -5.05 -11.55
C THR A 71 -16.00 -6.47 -11.65
N TYR A 72 -17.21 -6.72 -11.17
CA TYR A 72 -17.84 -8.05 -11.19
C TYR A 72 -19.22 -8.06 -11.88
N ASP A 73 -20.26 -7.46 -11.28
CA ASP A 73 -21.65 -7.57 -11.76
C ASP A 73 -21.81 -7.02 -13.17
N ILE A 74 -21.25 -5.84 -13.42
CA ILE A 74 -21.39 -5.17 -14.73
C ILE A 74 -20.69 -5.96 -15.84
N PRO A 75 -19.40 -6.34 -15.71
CA PRO A 75 -18.77 -7.22 -16.69
C PRO A 75 -19.47 -8.56 -16.88
N LEU A 76 -20.11 -9.10 -15.84
CA LEU A 76 -20.83 -10.35 -15.90
C LEU A 76 -22.11 -10.21 -16.74
N ILE A 77 -22.89 -9.15 -16.53
CA ILE A 77 -24.09 -8.84 -17.32
C ILE A 77 -23.72 -8.59 -18.78
N GLU A 78 -22.67 -7.80 -19.02
CA GLU A 78 -22.14 -7.56 -20.37
C GLU A 78 -21.74 -8.88 -21.05
N LYS A 79 -21.04 -9.78 -20.32
CA LYS A 79 -20.57 -11.07 -20.83
C LYS A 79 -21.70 -12.04 -21.15
N LEU A 80 -22.64 -12.23 -20.22
CA LEU A 80 -23.64 -13.29 -20.32
C LEU A 80 -24.89 -12.86 -21.07
N LEU A 81 -25.29 -11.59 -20.99
CA LEU A 81 -26.52 -11.09 -21.57
C LEU A 81 -26.30 -10.22 -22.81
N GLY A 82 -25.06 -9.78 -23.07
CA GLY A 82 -24.73 -8.89 -24.19
C GLY A 82 -25.34 -7.49 -24.07
N ILE A 83 -25.70 -7.05 -22.88
CA ILE A 83 -26.32 -5.74 -22.61
C ILE A 83 -25.20 -4.71 -22.45
N ASP A 84 -25.25 -3.62 -23.23
CA ASP A 84 -24.34 -2.48 -23.07
C ASP A 84 -24.77 -1.63 -21.88
N LEU A 85 -23.93 -1.56 -20.84
CA LEU A 85 -24.16 -0.81 -19.63
C LEU A 85 -23.29 0.47 -19.54
N SER A 86 -22.66 0.88 -20.64
CA SER A 86 -21.78 2.04 -20.69
C SER A 86 -22.46 3.34 -20.28
N GLU A 87 -23.77 3.47 -20.50
CA GLU A 87 -24.56 4.64 -20.16
C GLU A 87 -25.20 4.61 -18.76
N VAL A 88 -25.11 3.50 -18.03
CA VAL A 88 -25.63 3.42 -16.66
C VAL A 88 -24.75 4.22 -15.70
N MET A 89 -25.33 5.05 -14.86
CA MET A 89 -24.63 5.69 -13.75
C MET A 89 -24.50 4.68 -12.60
N LEU A 90 -23.27 4.32 -12.28
CA LEU A 90 -22.95 3.35 -11.23
C LEU A 90 -22.24 4.05 -10.08
N ILE A 91 -22.58 3.67 -8.85
CA ILE A 91 -21.87 4.03 -7.63
C ILE A 91 -21.43 2.73 -6.95
N ASP A 92 -20.14 2.50 -6.92
CA ASP A 92 -19.59 1.33 -6.25
C ASP A 92 -19.32 1.64 -4.77
N SER A 93 -20.13 1.09 -3.88
CA SER A 93 -20.04 1.33 -2.44
C SER A 93 -18.75 0.81 -1.81
N LEU A 94 -18.03 -0.13 -2.47
CA LEU A 94 -16.71 -0.58 -2.05
C LEU A 94 -15.67 0.54 -2.19
N TYR A 95 -15.65 1.26 -3.33
CA TYR A 95 -14.73 2.39 -3.54
C TYR A 95 -15.04 3.55 -2.60
N VAL A 96 -16.33 3.83 -2.38
CA VAL A 96 -16.76 4.82 -1.38
C VAL A 96 -16.35 4.38 0.03
N SER A 97 -16.42 3.08 0.32
CA SER A 97 -15.95 2.50 1.60
C SER A 97 -14.45 2.69 1.79
N TRP A 98 -13.62 2.44 0.78
CA TRP A 98 -12.17 2.68 0.86
C TRP A 98 -11.82 4.15 1.13
N TYR A 99 -12.62 5.06 0.61
CA TYR A 99 -12.45 6.49 0.86
C TYR A 99 -12.85 6.88 2.29
N LEU A 100 -14.04 6.48 2.75
CA LEU A 100 -14.62 6.95 3.99
C LEU A 100 -14.14 6.21 5.25
N TYR A 101 -13.85 4.90 5.13
CA TYR A 101 -13.49 4.05 6.27
C TYR A 101 -12.01 3.68 6.26
N PHE A 102 -11.13 4.64 6.09
CA PHE A 102 -9.68 4.48 5.91
C PHE A 102 -8.94 3.74 7.05
N ASN A 103 -9.58 3.57 8.22
CA ASN A 103 -9.06 2.79 9.34
C ASN A 103 -9.57 1.35 9.37
N ARG A 104 -10.49 0.98 8.45
CA ARG A 104 -11.06 -0.36 8.38
C ARG A 104 -10.13 -1.28 7.59
N MET A 105 -10.03 -2.54 8.02
CA MET A 105 -9.20 -3.55 7.35
C MET A 105 -9.96 -4.35 6.30
N LYS A 106 -11.25 -4.60 6.53
CA LYS A 106 -12.12 -5.37 5.64
C LYS A 106 -13.26 -4.49 5.15
N HIS A 107 -13.52 -4.52 3.84
CA HIS A 107 -14.50 -3.67 3.19
C HIS A 107 -15.56 -4.46 2.41
N GLY A 108 -15.52 -5.79 2.38
CA GLY A 108 -16.57 -6.62 1.81
C GLY A 108 -17.87 -6.51 2.63
N LEU A 109 -19.02 -6.70 1.99
CA LEU A 109 -20.35 -6.61 2.64
C LEU A 109 -20.45 -7.52 3.86
N ASP A 110 -19.82 -8.69 3.81
CA ASP A 110 -19.74 -9.62 4.93
C ASP A 110 -19.11 -9.03 6.19
N SER A 111 -18.34 -7.97 6.05
CA SER A 111 -17.72 -7.30 7.20
C SER A 111 -18.58 -6.18 7.79
N PHE A 112 -19.69 -5.81 7.13
CA PHE A 112 -20.59 -4.75 7.56
C PHE A 112 -21.87 -5.26 8.26
N PHE A 113 -22.16 -6.57 8.16
CA PHE A 113 -23.37 -7.11 8.75
C PHE A 113 -23.47 -6.85 10.28
N GLU A 114 -22.35 -6.93 10.99
CA GLU A 114 -22.30 -6.65 12.43
C GLU A 114 -22.56 -5.17 12.75
N ASP A 115 -22.07 -4.26 11.90
CA ASP A 115 -22.24 -2.81 12.10
C ASP A 115 -23.71 -2.39 12.01
N PHE A 116 -24.50 -3.08 11.17
CA PHE A 116 -25.89 -2.75 10.92
C PHE A 116 -26.89 -3.72 11.56
N GLY A 117 -26.43 -4.78 12.23
CA GLY A 117 -27.27 -5.78 12.87
C GLY A 117 -28.11 -6.61 11.89
N ILE A 118 -27.66 -6.75 10.64
CA ILE A 118 -28.33 -7.53 9.58
C ILE A 118 -27.61 -8.86 9.46
N ALA A 119 -28.33 -9.96 9.68
CA ALA A 119 -27.74 -11.30 9.62
C ALA A 119 -27.41 -11.69 8.17
N LYS A 120 -26.17 -12.12 7.92
CA LYS A 120 -25.77 -12.67 6.62
C LYS A 120 -25.79 -14.20 6.68
N PRO A 121 -26.60 -14.87 5.83
CA PRO A 121 -26.64 -16.33 5.79
C PRO A 121 -25.27 -16.90 5.42
N LYS A 122 -24.81 -17.89 6.18
CA LYS A 122 -23.65 -18.70 5.78
C LYS A 122 -24.08 -19.72 4.75
N ILE A 123 -23.34 -19.79 3.66
CA ILE A 123 -23.54 -20.75 2.59
C ILE A 123 -22.31 -21.63 2.53
N ASP A 124 -22.48 -22.92 2.74
CA ASP A 124 -21.41 -23.91 2.70
C ASP A 124 -21.29 -24.56 1.30
N ASP A 125 -22.36 -24.57 0.51
CA ASP A 125 -22.40 -25.13 -0.85
C ASP A 125 -23.06 -24.17 -1.82
N TRP A 126 -22.25 -23.49 -2.61
CA TRP A 126 -22.68 -22.49 -3.60
C TRP A 126 -23.28 -23.08 -4.89
N GLN A 127 -23.00 -24.35 -5.16
CA GLN A 127 -23.42 -24.98 -6.42
C GLN A 127 -24.81 -25.58 -6.38
N ASN A 128 -25.32 -25.85 -5.17
CA ASN A 128 -26.56 -26.59 -4.97
C ASN A 128 -27.66 -25.78 -4.24
N LEU A 129 -27.62 -24.45 -4.32
CA LEU A 129 -28.67 -23.62 -3.73
C LEU A 129 -29.94 -23.66 -4.54
N THR A 130 -31.08 -23.61 -3.85
CA THR A 130 -32.38 -23.41 -4.46
C THR A 130 -32.56 -21.96 -4.94
N ARG A 131 -33.51 -21.72 -5.82
CA ARG A 131 -33.85 -20.37 -6.29
C ARG A 131 -34.23 -19.43 -5.14
N GLU A 132 -34.97 -19.94 -4.17
CA GLU A 132 -35.36 -19.22 -2.97
C GLU A 132 -34.15 -18.83 -2.10
N GLU A 133 -33.16 -19.69 -2.01
CA GLU A 133 -31.93 -19.42 -1.26
C GLU A 133 -31.06 -18.37 -1.93
N TYR A 134 -30.89 -18.41 -3.27
CA TYR A 134 -30.22 -17.33 -4.00
C TYR A 134 -30.97 -16.00 -3.85
N THR A 135 -32.31 -16.01 -3.98
CA THR A 135 -33.12 -14.81 -3.82
C THR A 135 -32.97 -14.21 -2.42
N TYR A 136 -33.11 -15.07 -1.39
CA TYR A 136 -32.96 -14.63 -0.02
C TYR A 136 -31.58 -14.00 0.24
N ARG A 137 -30.53 -14.64 -0.24
CA ARG A 137 -29.17 -14.14 -0.07
C ARG A 137 -28.95 -12.79 -0.77
N CYS A 138 -29.31 -12.68 -2.02
CA CYS A 138 -29.20 -11.45 -2.80
C CYS A 138 -29.98 -10.30 -2.12
N GLN A 139 -31.18 -10.59 -1.60
CA GLN A 139 -31.97 -9.60 -0.86
C GLN A 139 -31.27 -9.16 0.46
N GLU A 140 -30.61 -10.06 1.19
CA GLU A 140 -29.87 -9.71 2.39
C GLU A 140 -28.63 -8.86 2.03
N ASP A 141 -27.92 -9.17 0.94
CA ASP A 141 -26.79 -8.36 0.47
C ASP A 141 -27.27 -6.96 0.01
N VAL A 142 -28.42 -6.85 -0.66
CA VAL A 142 -29.05 -5.53 -0.96
C VAL A 142 -29.37 -4.75 0.32
N LYS A 143 -29.91 -5.38 1.36
CA LYS A 143 -30.21 -4.71 2.65
C LYS A 143 -28.94 -4.20 3.33
N ILE A 144 -27.89 -5.01 3.38
CA ILE A 144 -26.60 -4.60 3.96
C ILE A 144 -26.02 -3.44 3.16
N ASN A 145 -25.99 -3.54 1.83
CA ASN A 145 -25.48 -2.49 0.94
C ASN A 145 -26.31 -1.20 1.04
N LYS A 146 -27.65 -1.31 1.22
CA LYS A 146 -28.51 -0.15 1.45
C LYS A 146 -28.17 0.56 2.76
N ALA A 147 -28.01 -0.19 3.83
CA ALA A 147 -27.61 0.37 5.13
C ALA A 147 -26.22 1.03 5.04
N LEU A 148 -25.27 0.39 4.33
CA LEU A 148 -23.95 0.93 4.08
C LEU A 148 -24.03 2.24 3.28
N TRP A 149 -24.83 2.27 2.22
CA TRP A 149 -25.00 3.46 1.39
C TRP A 149 -25.62 4.63 2.16
N GLU A 150 -26.60 4.36 3.03
CA GLU A 150 -27.17 5.41 3.89
C GLU A 150 -26.13 6.00 4.86
N ASP A 151 -25.29 5.17 5.49
CA ASP A 151 -24.18 5.68 6.34
C ASP A 151 -23.13 6.43 5.49
N GLN A 152 -22.80 5.95 4.30
CA GLN A 152 -21.87 6.63 3.39
C GLN A 152 -22.40 8.01 2.95
N LYS A 153 -23.68 8.11 2.60
CA LYS A 153 -24.33 9.40 2.28
C LYS A 153 -24.23 10.37 3.45
N GLY A 154 -24.56 9.91 4.65
CA GLY A 154 -24.48 10.73 5.86
C GLY A 154 -23.07 11.26 6.12
N ARG A 155 -22.04 10.41 5.94
CA ARG A 155 -20.63 10.82 6.08
C ARG A 155 -20.17 11.80 5.02
N LEU A 156 -20.53 11.57 3.76
CA LEU A 156 -20.21 12.51 2.67
C LEU A 156 -20.82 13.88 2.95
N ILE A 157 -22.10 13.93 3.33
CA ILE A 157 -22.78 15.19 3.68
C ILE A 157 -22.09 15.88 4.87
N ASP A 158 -21.77 15.15 5.94
CA ASP A 158 -21.09 15.72 7.12
C ASP A 158 -19.73 16.33 6.75
N ILE A 159 -18.89 15.61 6.00
CA ILE A 159 -17.56 16.06 5.58
C ILE A 159 -17.67 17.33 4.71
N TYR A 160 -18.45 17.27 3.63
CA TYR A 160 -18.51 18.36 2.66
C TYR A 160 -19.30 19.57 3.15
N SER A 161 -20.29 19.40 4.03
CA SER A 161 -20.97 20.51 4.70
C SER A 161 -20.05 21.32 5.62
N ARG A 162 -18.99 20.70 6.13
CA ARG A 162 -17.96 21.38 6.95
C ARG A 162 -16.85 22.00 6.09
N ALA A 163 -16.52 21.37 4.97
CA ALA A 163 -15.47 21.82 4.07
C ALA A 163 -15.91 23.04 3.24
N ASN A 164 -17.09 23.00 2.63
CA ASN A 164 -17.55 24.01 1.68
C ASN A 164 -17.58 25.45 2.26
N PRO A 165 -18.04 25.70 3.50
CA PRO A 165 -17.99 27.06 4.05
C PRO A 165 -16.56 27.59 4.21
N LEU A 166 -15.59 26.73 4.49
CA LEU A 166 -14.18 27.12 4.63
C LEU A 166 -13.55 27.39 3.26
N ILE A 167 -13.91 26.62 2.25
CA ILE A 167 -13.52 26.87 0.85
C ILE A 167 -14.09 28.23 0.38
N ALA A 168 -15.36 28.48 0.62
CA ALA A 168 -16.02 29.73 0.24
C ALA A 168 -15.38 30.96 0.91
N ASN A 169 -14.97 30.84 2.16
CA ASN A 169 -14.35 31.93 2.90
C ASN A 169 -12.87 32.17 2.56
N GLY A 170 -12.19 31.20 1.92
CA GLY A 170 -10.79 31.28 1.53
C GLY A 170 -9.81 31.50 2.68
N SER A 171 -10.13 30.96 3.90
CA SER A 171 -9.30 31.17 5.09
C SER A 171 -9.22 29.94 5.97
N VAL A 172 -8.08 29.78 6.65
CA VAL A 172 -7.82 28.74 7.66
C VAL A 172 -7.53 29.43 8.99
N GLY A 173 -8.30 29.10 10.04
CA GLY A 173 -8.06 29.63 11.38
C GLY A 173 -7.96 31.16 11.47
N GLY A 174 -8.63 31.89 10.56
CA GLY A 174 -8.57 33.35 10.44
C GLY A 174 -7.39 33.89 9.61
N THR A 175 -6.52 33.02 9.12
CA THR A 175 -5.41 33.37 8.22
C THR A 175 -5.84 33.12 6.77
N ARG A 176 -5.64 34.11 5.91
CA ARG A 176 -5.97 33.99 4.49
C ARG A 176 -5.06 32.95 3.82
N ILE A 177 -5.65 32.05 3.01
CA ILE A 177 -4.91 31.12 2.16
C ILE A 177 -4.00 31.90 1.21
N SER A 178 -2.85 31.34 0.84
CA SER A 178 -1.94 31.99 -0.09
C SER A 178 -2.67 32.34 -1.41
N PRO A 179 -2.32 33.45 -2.05
CA PRO A 179 -2.96 33.86 -3.32
C PRO A 179 -2.92 32.80 -4.41
N ASP A 180 -1.94 31.91 -4.38
CA ASP A 180 -1.79 30.85 -5.38
C ASP A 180 -2.73 29.66 -5.13
N GLU A 181 -2.98 29.31 -3.88
CA GLU A 181 -3.98 28.30 -3.51
C GLU A 181 -5.39 28.83 -3.66
N GLU A 182 -5.59 30.12 -3.43
CA GLU A 182 -6.86 30.83 -3.66
C GLU A 182 -7.33 30.67 -5.12
N ILE A 183 -6.41 30.71 -6.10
CA ILE A 183 -6.74 30.53 -7.52
C ILE A 183 -7.35 29.13 -7.79
N TYR A 184 -6.87 28.10 -7.13
CA TYR A 184 -7.43 26.76 -7.28
C TYR A 184 -8.76 26.60 -6.58
N LEU A 185 -8.94 27.21 -5.41
CA LEU A 185 -10.19 27.14 -4.64
C LEU A 185 -11.31 27.97 -5.24
N ASP A 186 -11.00 29.02 -6.01
CA ASP A 186 -12.01 29.91 -6.64
C ASP A 186 -13.09 29.13 -7.40
N LYS A 187 -12.72 28.08 -8.11
CA LYS A 187 -13.68 27.26 -8.88
C LYS A 187 -14.64 26.44 -8.02
N PHE A 188 -14.39 26.32 -6.70
CA PHE A 188 -15.22 25.57 -5.76
C PHE A 188 -15.96 26.47 -4.77
N ARG A 189 -15.77 27.81 -4.82
CA ARG A 189 -16.34 28.75 -3.84
C ARG A 189 -17.87 28.75 -3.81
N ASP A 190 -18.47 28.65 -4.99
CA ASP A 190 -19.91 28.66 -5.16
C ASP A 190 -20.50 27.26 -5.30
N GLU A 191 -19.68 26.22 -5.11
CA GLU A 191 -20.09 24.84 -5.25
C GLU A 191 -21.01 24.42 -4.09
N SER A 192 -22.14 23.81 -4.41
CA SER A 192 -23.02 23.24 -3.39
C SER A 192 -22.40 21.97 -2.79
N VAL A 193 -22.90 21.57 -1.61
CA VAL A 193 -22.48 20.28 -1.00
C VAL A 193 -22.78 19.11 -1.95
N ASP A 194 -23.89 19.15 -2.66
CA ASP A 194 -24.29 18.10 -3.59
C ASP A 194 -23.35 18.05 -4.79
N ASP A 195 -22.95 19.18 -5.37
CA ASP A 195 -21.98 19.24 -6.47
C ASP A 195 -20.59 18.73 -6.03
N ALA A 196 -20.17 19.04 -4.82
CA ALA A 196 -18.91 18.54 -4.25
C ALA A 196 -18.95 17.00 -4.08
N ILE A 197 -20.09 16.45 -3.65
CA ILE A 197 -20.30 15.00 -3.54
C ILE A 197 -20.39 14.35 -4.92
N ASP A 198 -21.10 14.95 -5.89
CA ASP A 198 -21.11 14.50 -7.28
C ASP A 198 -19.68 14.36 -7.84
N ARG A 199 -18.83 15.34 -7.54
CA ARG A 199 -17.46 15.39 -8.03
C ARG A 199 -16.58 14.29 -7.43
N ILE A 200 -16.63 14.05 -6.12
CA ILE A 200 -15.85 12.98 -5.49
C ILE A 200 -16.36 11.58 -5.92
N LEU A 201 -17.67 11.38 -6.00
CA LEU A 201 -18.25 10.14 -6.48
C LEU A 201 -17.85 9.87 -7.94
N THR A 202 -17.93 10.88 -8.81
CA THR A 202 -17.45 10.80 -10.20
C THR A 202 -15.99 10.33 -10.27
N PHE A 203 -15.12 10.90 -9.43
CA PHE A 203 -13.72 10.54 -9.39
C PHE A 203 -13.47 9.10 -8.87
N LEU A 204 -14.18 8.70 -7.81
CA LEU A 204 -14.09 7.33 -7.29
C LEU A 204 -14.54 6.29 -8.32
N MET A 205 -15.62 6.59 -9.05
CA MET A 205 -16.12 5.70 -10.10
C MET A 205 -15.20 5.63 -11.30
N PHE A 206 -14.52 6.73 -11.64
CA PHE A 206 -13.45 6.70 -12.64
C PHE A 206 -12.31 5.74 -12.24
N LYS A 207 -11.91 5.73 -10.97
CA LYS A 207 -10.90 4.77 -10.48
C LYS A 207 -11.39 3.33 -10.56
N ALA A 208 -12.66 3.07 -10.25
CA ALA A 208 -13.26 1.75 -10.41
C ALA A 208 -13.30 1.32 -11.88
N ASP A 209 -13.59 2.25 -12.80
CA ASP A 209 -13.59 1.99 -14.24
C ASP A 209 -12.18 1.71 -14.77
N CYS A 210 -11.16 2.41 -14.29
CA CYS A 210 -9.76 2.09 -14.57
C CYS A 210 -9.39 0.66 -14.12
N ALA A 211 -9.84 0.23 -12.92
CA ALA A 211 -9.63 -1.13 -12.43
C ALA A 211 -10.30 -2.15 -13.36
N ARG A 212 -11.57 -1.91 -13.73
CA ARG A 212 -12.31 -2.76 -14.68
C ARG A 212 -11.57 -2.89 -16.03
N LEU A 213 -11.05 -1.77 -16.56
CA LEU A 213 -10.30 -1.78 -17.82
C LEU A 213 -9.01 -2.61 -17.71
N GLN A 214 -8.27 -2.49 -16.61
CA GLN A 214 -7.05 -3.26 -16.36
C GLN A 214 -7.34 -4.76 -16.24
N GLU A 215 -8.37 -5.14 -15.49
CA GLU A 215 -8.78 -6.53 -15.34
C GLU A 215 -9.31 -7.14 -16.65
N LYS A 216 -9.96 -6.34 -17.51
CA LYS A 216 -10.41 -6.76 -18.84
C LYS A 216 -9.25 -6.88 -19.84
N THR A 217 -8.28 -5.96 -19.81
CA THR A 217 -7.16 -5.94 -20.76
C THR A 217 -6.18 -7.06 -20.49
N ARG A 218 -5.88 -7.33 -19.20
CA ARG A 218 -4.95 -8.36 -18.71
C ARG A 218 -3.51 -8.22 -19.23
N TRP A 219 -2.59 -8.84 -18.54
CA TRP A 219 -1.21 -9.04 -18.96
C TRP A 219 -1.06 -10.45 -19.49
N GLU A 220 -0.53 -10.62 -20.69
CA GLU A 220 -0.12 -11.95 -21.12
C GLU A 220 1.19 -12.36 -20.42
N VAL A 221 1.35 -13.66 -20.18
CA VAL A 221 2.47 -14.23 -19.46
C VAL A 221 3.22 -15.20 -20.39
N ASP A 222 4.52 -15.05 -20.44
CA ASP A 222 5.42 -16.03 -21.05
C ASP A 222 5.53 -17.22 -20.08
N VAL A 223 4.63 -18.20 -20.24
CA VAL A 223 4.47 -19.33 -19.31
C VAL A 223 5.70 -20.21 -19.31
N GLU A 224 6.34 -20.42 -20.47
CA GLU A 224 7.58 -21.21 -20.57
C GLU A 224 8.73 -20.56 -19.80
N LEU A 225 8.90 -19.24 -19.94
CA LEU A 225 9.87 -18.49 -19.16
C LEU A 225 9.52 -18.49 -17.66
N LEU A 226 8.23 -18.39 -17.31
CA LEU A 226 7.78 -18.43 -15.92
C LEU A 226 8.13 -19.77 -15.25
N GLU A 227 7.75 -20.89 -15.87
CA GLU A 227 8.02 -22.24 -15.35
C GLU A 227 9.53 -22.53 -15.24
N THR A 228 10.30 -22.19 -16.28
CA THR A 228 11.75 -22.34 -16.27
C THR A 228 12.38 -21.50 -15.16
N SER A 229 11.96 -20.26 -15.01
CA SER A 229 12.49 -19.36 -13.97
C SER A 229 12.11 -19.81 -12.56
N ILE A 230 10.93 -20.38 -12.37
CA ILE A 230 10.54 -21.00 -11.08
C ILE A 230 11.48 -22.16 -10.76
N ALA A 231 11.69 -23.08 -11.71
CA ALA A 231 12.56 -24.24 -11.49
C ALA A 231 14.02 -23.84 -11.18
N GLU A 232 14.56 -22.86 -11.90
CA GLU A 232 15.92 -22.34 -11.65
C GLU A 232 16.03 -21.70 -10.26
N LEU A 233 15.03 -20.88 -9.88
CA LEU A 233 15.01 -20.24 -8.57
C LEU A 233 14.78 -21.23 -7.42
N GLU A 234 14.03 -22.30 -7.62
CA GLU A 234 13.89 -23.38 -6.61
C GLU A 234 15.24 -24.03 -6.31
N ILE A 235 16.03 -24.33 -7.34
CA ILE A 235 17.38 -24.88 -7.21
C ILE A 235 18.28 -23.88 -6.46
N GLU A 236 18.25 -22.60 -6.82
CA GLU A 236 19.10 -21.59 -6.19
C GLU A 236 18.68 -21.32 -4.72
N VAL A 237 17.39 -21.33 -4.43
CA VAL A 237 16.87 -21.20 -3.05
C VAL A 237 17.32 -22.38 -2.20
N GLU A 238 17.24 -23.63 -2.69
CA GLU A 238 17.65 -24.79 -1.91
C GLU A 238 19.17 -24.84 -1.72
N LYS A 239 19.94 -24.46 -2.73
CA LYS A 239 21.40 -24.31 -2.65
C LYS A 239 21.81 -23.25 -1.62
N SER A 240 21.23 -22.06 -1.71
CA SER A 240 21.50 -20.97 -0.77
C SER A 240 21.05 -21.29 0.64
N LYS A 241 19.90 -21.99 0.78
CA LYS A 241 19.39 -22.47 2.06
C LYS A 241 20.37 -23.46 2.70
N SER A 242 20.80 -24.47 1.97
CA SER A 242 21.76 -25.49 2.46
C SER A 242 23.09 -24.86 2.86
N ALA A 243 23.60 -23.91 2.05
CA ALA A 243 24.83 -23.20 2.36
C ALA A 243 24.68 -22.36 3.64
N LEU A 244 23.55 -21.67 3.82
CA LEU A 244 23.26 -20.88 5.01
C LEU A 244 23.11 -21.78 6.26
N GLU A 245 22.33 -22.86 6.16
CA GLU A 245 22.12 -23.80 7.27
C GLU A 245 23.40 -24.47 7.74
N SER A 246 24.37 -24.69 6.83
CA SER A 246 25.69 -25.26 7.18
C SER A 246 26.54 -24.37 8.09
N VAL A 247 26.31 -23.02 8.06
CA VAL A 247 27.06 -22.05 8.86
C VAL A 247 26.23 -21.49 10.03
N MET A 248 24.96 -21.83 10.13
CA MET A 248 24.10 -21.43 11.23
C MET A 248 24.41 -22.20 12.51
N PRO A 249 24.43 -21.54 13.67
CA PRO A 249 24.59 -22.21 14.94
C PRO A 249 23.37 -23.09 15.27
N LYS A 250 23.60 -24.27 15.81
CA LYS A 250 22.54 -25.07 16.43
C LYS A 250 22.04 -24.34 17.69
N ILE A 251 20.72 -24.28 17.85
CA ILE A 251 20.10 -23.60 18.98
C ILE A 251 19.84 -24.61 20.11
N PRO A 252 20.38 -24.36 21.32
CA PRO A 252 20.17 -25.26 22.43
C PRO A 252 18.73 -25.22 22.93
N LYS A 253 18.11 -26.37 23.08
CA LYS A 253 16.81 -26.58 23.71
C LYS A 253 16.98 -26.95 25.16
N TYR A 254 16.44 -26.13 26.04
CA TYR A 254 16.41 -26.36 27.46
C TYR A 254 15.03 -26.84 27.91
N SER A 255 15.01 -27.75 28.88
CA SER A 255 13.81 -28.15 29.57
C SER A 255 13.82 -27.69 31.03
N PRO A 256 12.68 -27.28 31.61
CA PRO A 256 12.61 -26.86 33.00
C PRO A 256 12.89 -28.07 33.91
N LYS A 257 13.69 -27.84 34.94
CA LYS A 257 13.97 -28.75 36.03
C LYS A 257 13.60 -28.06 37.35
N HIS A 258 12.59 -28.59 37.99
CA HIS A 258 12.10 -28.05 39.27
C HIS A 258 12.76 -28.74 40.46
N LYS A 259 12.92 -27.97 41.54
CA LYS A 259 13.34 -28.52 42.80
C LYS A 259 12.29 -29.55 43.27
N PRO A 260 12.72 -30.80 43.62
CA PRO A 260 11.77 -31.82 44.07
C PRO A 260 11.16 -31.43 45.43
N ALA A 261 9.86 -31.69 45.61
CA ALA A 261 9.16 -31.40 46.85
C ALA A 261 9.73 -32.17 48.07
N LYS A 262 10.31 -33.35 47.82
CA LYS A 262 10.95 -34.21 48.86
C LYS A 262 12.34 -34.64 48.34
N PRO A 263 13.38 -33.80 48.50
CA PRO A 263 14.71 -34.12 48.02
C PRO A 263 15.44 -35.18 48.83
N TYR A 264 15.00 -35.44 50.09
CA TYR A 264 15.62 -36.40 50.99
C TYR A 264 14.69 -37.58 51.30
N LEU A 265 15.28 -38.75 51.46
CA LEU A 265 14.62 -39.96 51.97
C LEU A 265 14.42 -39.88 53.46
N LYS A 266 13.63 -40.79 54.03
CA LYS A 266 13.38 -40.85 55.50
C LYS A 266 14.64 -41.11 56.33
N ASN A 267 15.67 -41.72 55.75
CA ASN A 267 16.96 -41.98 56.35
C ASN A 267 17.95 -40.80 56.28
N GLY A 268 17.52 -39.65 55.70
CA GLY A 268 18.37 -38.44 55.56
C GLY A 268 19.24 -38.43 54.31
N GLU A 269 19.24 -39.46 53.46
CA GLU A 269 19.96 -39.48 52.23
C GLU A 269 19.21 -38.79 51.10
N LEU A 270 19.90 -38.29 50.09
CA LEU A 270 19.29 -37.72 48.92
C LEU A 270 18.48 -38.80 48.13
N SER A 271 17.21 -38.47 47.83
CA SER A 271 16.44 -39.28 46.91
C SER A 271 17.05 -39.23 45.50
N SER A 272 16.64 -40.10 44.58
CA SER A 272 17.09 -40.05 43.19
C SER A 272 16.81 -38.71 42.53
N SER A 273 15.64 -38.09 42.80
CA SER A 273 15.27 -36.77 42.34
C SER A 273 16.06 -35.65 43.04
N GLY A 274 16.43 -35.86 44.33
CA GLY A 274 17.31 -34.97 45.08
C GLY A 274 18.73 -34.97 44.52
N LYS A 275 19.28 -36.13 44.21
CA LYS A 275 20.63 -36.26 43.58
C LYS A 275 20.67 -35.56 42.22
N SER A 276 19.64 -35.79 41.38
CA SER A 276 19.53 -35.12 40.08
C SER A 276 19.35 -33.60 40.18
N TRP A 277 18.77 -33.09 41.26
CA TRP A 277 18.67 -31.66 41.51
C TRP A 277 20.01 -31.05 41.95
N GLU A 278 20.74 -31.71 42.84
CA GLU A 278 22.08 -31.29 43.28
C GLU A 278 23.08 -31.28 42.12
N GLU A 279 22.97 -32.28 41.23
CA GLU A 279 23.77 -32.35 40.00
C GLU A 279 23.53 -31.11 39.10
N VAL A 280 22.30 -30.70 38.92
CA VAL A 280 21.96 -29.49 38.14
C VAL A 280 22.49 -28.21 38.82
N ILE A 281 22.42 -28.14 40.17
CA ILE A 281 22.99 -27.02 40.91
C ILE A 281 24.54 -26.97 40.70
N GLU A 282 25.19 -28.12 40.72
CA GLU A 282 26.64 -28.18 40.53
C GLU A 282 27.04 -27.84 39.08
N GLN A 283 26.30 -28.33 38.08
CA GLN A 283 26.48 -27.96 36.69
C GLN A 283 26.29 -26.45 36.45
N PHE A 284 25.31 -25.83 37.13
CA PHE A 284 25.13 -24.39 37.07
C PHE A 284 26.26 -23.63 37.75
N ARG A 285 26.70 -24.09 38.94
CA ARG A 285 27.75 -23.46 39.77
C ARG A 285 29.12 -23.49 39.05
N THR A 286 29.47 -24.63 38.46
CA THR A 286 30.71 -24.87 37.74
C THR A 286 30.67 -24.32 36.31
N LYS A 287 29.53 -23.79 35.85
CA LYS A 287 29.30 -23.38 34.46
C LYS A 287 29.68 -24.52 33.48
N ALA A 288 29.26 -25.74 33.82
CA ALA A 288 29.52 -26.88 32.99
C ALA A 288 28.98 -26.69 31.56
N VAL A 289 29.77 -27.05 30.56
CA VAL A 289 29.43 -26.96 29.16
C VAL A 289 29.45 -28.34 28.51
N ASP A 290 28.70 -28.53 27.46
CA ASP A 290 28.76 -29.73 26.60
C ASP A 290 29.92 -29.64 25.57
N GLU A 291 29.95 -30.58 24.66
CA GLU A 291 30.97 -30.65 23.59
C GLU A 291 30.96 -29.47 22.61
N PHE A 292 29.88 -28.71 22.55
CA PHE A 292 29.71 -27.49 21.74
C PHE A 292 29.97 -26.19 22.53
N GLY A 293 30.39 -26.30 23.80
CA GLY A 293 30.60 -25.12 24.65
C GLY A 293 29.33 -24.48 25.19
N THR A 294 28.19 -25.16 25.10
CA THR A 294 26.89 -24.68 25.58
C THR A 294 26.69 -25.03 27.05
N LEU A 295 26.24 -24.07 27.86
CA LEU A 295 25.94 -24.31 29.29
C LEU A 295 24.90 -25.42 29.44
N ILE A 296 25.22 -26.44 30.21
CA ILE A 296 24.31 -27.58 30.46
C ILE A 296 23.15 -27.15 31.36
N ALA A 297 23.38 -26.26 32.31
CA ALA A 297 22.35 -25.74 33.20
C ALA A 297 22.40 -24.21 33.28
N VAL A 298 21.24 -23.56 33.15
CA VAL A 298 21.06 -22.11 33.31
C VAL A 298 19.92 -21.82 34.28
N LYS A 299 20.02 -20.69 35.02
CA LYS A 299 18.96 -20.31 35.97
C LYS A 299 17.71 -19.86 35.21
N SER A 300 16.56 -20.28 35.70
CA SER A 300 15.25 -19.79 35.23
C SER A 300 14.86 -18.53 35.99
N ASP A 301 13.95 -17.74 35.39
CA ASP A 301 13.32 -16.58 36.04
C ASP A 301 12.35 -16.98 37.16
N LYS A 302 12.01 -18.28 37.27
CA LYS A 302 11.15 -18.81 38.31
C LYS A 302 11.97 -19.27 39.50
N PRO A 303 11.51 -19.04 40.73
CA PRO A 303 12.15 -19.56 41.95
C PRO A 303 12.18 -21.10 41.90
N ASP A 304 13.25 -21.70 42.45
CA ASP A 304 13.44 -23.15 42.54
C ASP A 304 13.34 -23.91 41.18
N GLU A 305 13.72 -23.24 40.05
CA GLU A 305 13.76 -23.81 38.73
C GLU A 305 15.09 -23.51 38.06
N PHE A 306 15.65 -24.51 37.40
CA PHE A 306 16.72 -24.38 36.39
C PHE A 306 16.21 -24.85 35.03
N LYS A 307 16.86 -24.38 33.98
CA LYS A 307 16.68 -24.90 32.61
C LYS A 307 17.89 -25.76 32.28
N VAL A 308 17.68 -27.02 31.93
CA VAL A 308 18.73 -27.99 31.62
C VAL A 308 18.74 -28.27 30.13
N LEU A 309 19.91 -28.27 29.49
CA LEU A 309 20.07 -28.58 28.08
C LEU A 309 19.56 -30.01 27.80
N LYS A 310 18.61 -30.09 26.85
CA LYS A 310 17.99 -31.37 26.46
C LYS A 310 18.46 -31.84 25.09
N SER A 311 18.51 -30.94 24.13
CA SER A 311 18.83 -31.21 22.73
C SER A 311 19.16 -29.92 22.01
N TYR A 312 19.47 -30.01 20.72
CA TYR A 312 19.62 -28.89 19.82
C TYR A 312 18.53 -28.90 18.76
N GLU A 313 18.14 -27.73 18.32
CA GLU A 313 17.39 -27.57 17.08
C GLU A 313 18.38 -27.59 15.91
N GLU A 314 18.03 -28.31 14.86
CA GLU A 314 18.79 -28.25 13.62
C GLU A 314 18.61 -26.86 12.96
N PRO A 315 19.64 -26.38 12.27
CA PRO A 315 19.59 -25.12 11.55
C PRO A 315 18.41 -25.05 10.59
N ASN A 316 17.70 -23.94 10.58
CA ASN A 316 16.58 -23.68 9.70
C ASN A 316 16.61 -22.24 9.21
N ALA A 317 17.01 -22.04 7.95
CA ALA A 317 17.08 -20.73 7.30
C ALA A 317 15.74 -19.99 7.22
N ASN A 318 14.61 -20.68 7.40
CA ASN A 318 13.29 -20.08 7.45
C ASN A 318 12.87 -19.58 8.86
N SER A 319 13.62 -19.97 9.89
CA SER A 319 13.34 -19.53 11.27
C SER A 319 13.89 -18.14 11.53
N SER A 320 13.00 -17.16 11.68
CA SER A 320 13.42 -15.78 12.00
C SER A 320 14.16 -15.68 13.33
N GLU A 321 13.91 -16.58 14.29
CA GLU A 321 14.61 -16.64 15.58
C GLU A 321 16.05 -17.12 15.39
N GLN A 322 16.23 -18.19 14.62
CA GLN A 322 17.57 -18.74 14.33
C GLN A 322 18.40 -17.75 13.50
N ILE A 323 17.79 -17.08 12.52
CA ILE A 323 18.46 -16.01 11.76
C ILE A 323 18.85 -14.84 12.67
N LYS A 324 17.99 -14.41 13.58
CA LYS A 324 18.34 -13.37 14.56
C LYS A 324 19.49 -13.83 15.46
N ALA A 325 19.50 -15.09 15.89
CA ALA A 325 20.60 -15.65 16.68
C ALA A 325 21.92 -15.60 15.91
N LEU A 326 21.91 -15.98 14.62
CA LEU A 326 23.07 -15.86 13.74
C LEU A 326 23.53 -14.39 13.64
N LEU A 327 22.60 -13.47 13.33
CA LEU A 327 22.90 -12.05 13.20
C LEU A 327 23.52 -11.48 14.49
N TYR A 328 22.95 -11.79 15.66
CA TYR A 328 23.49 -11.37 16.96
C TYR A 328 24.87 -11.95 17.23
N SER A 329 25.12 -13.22 16.87
CA SER A 329 26.45 -13.85 17.02
C SER A 329 27.52 -13.17 16.17
N LYS A 330 27.12 -12.49 15.08
CA LYS A 330 27.98 -11.72 14.19
C LYS A 330 28.01 -10.22 14.52
N GLY A 331 27.46 -9.81 15.67
CA GLY A 331 27.52 -8.43 16.17
C GLY A 331 26.42 -7.52 15.65
N TRP A 332 25.34 -8.06 15.10
CA TRP A 332 24.21 -7.27 14.64
C TRP A 332 23.61 -6.38 15.73
N LYS A 333 23.42 -5.12 15.41
CA LYS A 333 22.71 -4.14 16.24
C LYS A 333 21.44 -3.73 15.50
N PRO A 334 20.25 -4.21 15.93
CA PRO A 334 19.00 -3.87 15.26
C PRO A 334 18.73 -2.37 15.27
N GLU A 335 18.30 -1.84 14.14
CA GLU A 335 17.91 -0.44 13.97
C GLU A 335 16.43 -0.27 13.62
N SER A 336 15.81 -1.32 13.09
CA SER A 336 14.40 -1.34 12.75
C SER A 336 13.63 -2.25 13.69
N PHE A 337 12.49 -1.75 14.19
CA PHE A 337 11.66 -2.46 15.14
C PHE A 337 10.20 -2.44 14.73
N LYS A 338 9.53 -3.53 14.96
CA LYS A 338 8.08 -3.62 14.88
C LYS A 338 7.55 -3.71 16.31
N PHE A 339 6.50 -2.99 16.59
CA PHE A 339 5.81 -3.13 17.86
C PHE A 339 4.68 -4.14 17.65
N GLU A 340 4.47 -4.99 18.63
CA GLU A 340 3.35 -5.91 18.63
C GLU A 340 2.06 -5.08 18.57
N LYS A 341 1.35 -5.19 17.44
CA LYS A 341 0.08 -4.48 17.16
C LYS A 341 -1.10 -5.44 17.16
N ASP A 342 -0.86 -6.66 17.57
CA ASP A 342 -1.83 -7.71 17.53
C ASP A 342 -2.92 -7.41 18.55
N GLU A 343 -4.16 -7.35 18.08
CA GLU A 343 -5.34 -7.16 18.89
C GLU A 343 -5.51 -8.31 19.88
N GLU A 344 -5.12 -9.52 19.51
CA GLU A 344 -5.11 -10.68 20.40
C GLU A 344 -4.11 -10.53 21.55
N ALA A 345 -2.89 -10.07 21.26
CA ALA A 345 -1.87 -9.78 22.26
C ALA A 345 -2.32 -8.65 23.21
N PHE A 346 -2.97 -7.61 22.66
CA PHE A 346 -3.56 -6.54 23.45
C PHE A 346 -4.70 -7.05 24.33
N ASN A 347 -5.62 -7.82 23.78
CA ASN A 347 -6.73 -8.39 24.52
C ASN A 347 -6.26 -9.34 25.63
N LYS A 348 -5.24 -10.15 25.37
CA LYS A 348 -4.58 -11.01 26.36
C LYS A 348 -3.87 -10.20 27.45
N TRP A 349 -3.29 -9.05 27.11
CA TRP A 349 -2.68 -8.14 28.05
C TRP A 349 -3.71 -7.42 28.91
N ILE A 350 -4.77 -6.85 28.29
CA ILE A 350 -5.82 -6.09 29.00
C ILE A 350 -6.69 -6.97 29.87
N SER A 351 -6.88 -8.25 29.50
CA SER A 351 -7.62 -9.21 30.34
C SER A 351 -6.95 -9.50 31.68
N LYS A 352 -5.65 -9.25 31.78
CA LYS A 352 -4.85 -9.40 33.01
C LYS A 352 -4.75 -8.14 33.84
N LYS A 353 -5.31 -7.02 33.39
CA LYS A 353 -5.27 -5.73 34.08
C LYS A 353 -6.65 -5.28 34.52
N PRO A 354 -6.79 -4.60 35.68
CA PRO A 354 -8.08 -4.02 36.08
C PRO A 354 -8.54 -3.01 35.03
N LYS A 355 -9.84 -3.06 34.71
CA LYS A 355 -10.45 -2.19 33.68
C LYS A 355 -10.58 -0.77 34.22
N GLU A 356 -9.58 0.04 34.02
CA GLU A 356 -9.66 1.48 34.21
C GLU A 356 -9.64 2.17 32.84
N GLY A 357 -10.72 2.84 32.49
CA GLY A 357 -10.86 3.60 31.24
C GLY A 357 -11.46 2.85 30.05
N SER A 358 -11.59 3.56 28.92
CA SER A 358 -12.09 2.96 27.68
C SER A 358 -11.05 2.04 27.04
N HIS A 359 -11.49 1.06 26.24
CA HIS A 359 -10.63 0.15 25.48
C HIS A 359 -9.60 0.91 24.64
N HIS A 360 -9.97 2.05 24.05
CA HIS A 360 -9.08 2.93 23.29
C HIS A 360 -7.99 3.56 24.17
N SER A 361 -8.34 4.07 25.33
CA SER A 361 -7.37 4.67 26.25
C SER A 361 -6.39 3.63 26.81
N ALA A 362 -6.86 2.42 27.07
CA ALA A 362 -6.02 1.28 27.48
C ALA A 362 -5.05 0.86 26.36
N TRP A 363 -5.49 0.85 25.11
CA TRP A 363 -4.64 0.57 23.94
C TRP A 363 -3.56 1.64 23.75
N THR A 364 -3.92 2.90 23.87
CA THR A 364 -2.97 4.02 23.79
C THR A 364 -1.94 3.94 24.92
N HIS A 365 -2.39 3.72 26.14
CA HIS A 365 -1.52 3.54 27.28
C HIS A 365 -0.60 2.31 27.13
N TRP A 366 -1.11 1.18 26.63
CA TRP A 366 -0.30 0.00 26.35
C TRP A 366 0.75 0.26 25.26
N LYS A 367 0.45 1.04 24.23
CA LYS A 367 1.42 1.45 23.21
C LYS A 367 2.51 2.37 23.76
N ASP A 368 2.14 3.30 24.63
CA ASP A 368 3.03 4.39 25.07
C ASP A 368 3.92 3.98 26.25
N THR A 369 3.44 3.08 27.13
CA THR A 369 4.14 2.77 28.38
C THR A 369 5.31 1.81 28.26
N LYS A 370 5.39 0.96 27.23
CA LYS A 370 6.44 -0.06 27.10
C LYS A 370 7.01 -0.23 25.67
N PRO A 371 7.45 0.85 24.99
CA PRO A 371 7.94 0.72 23.62
C PRO A 371 9.15 -0.22 23.49
N LYS A 372 10.05 -0.23 24.49
CA LYS A 372 11.28 -1.04 24.48
C LYS A 372 11.05 -2.53 24.73
N GLU A 373 10.08 -2.89 25.58
CA GLU A 373 9.80 -4.28 25.93
C GLU A 373 8.98 -5.01 24.84
N ARG A 374 8.34 -4.24 23.94
CA ARG A 374 7.51 -4.75 22.84
C ARG A 374 8.17 -4.58 21.48
N ALA A 375 9.36 -4.00 21.44
CA ALA A 375 10.10 -3.80 20.22
C ALA A 375 10.63 -5.13 19.71
N ILE A 376 10.07 -5.60 18.58
CA ILE A 376 10.52 -6.81 17.87
C ILE A 376 11.53 -6.37 16.81
N PRO A 377 12.82 -6.71 16.95
CA PRO A 377 13.82 -6.40 15.94
C PRO A 377 13.42 -6.95 14.57
N GLN A 378 13.51 -6.14 13.54
CA GLN A 378 13.17 -6.53 12.16
C GLN A 378 14.44 -6.81 11.38
N ILE A 379 14.48 -7.96 10.73
CA ILE A 379 15.53 -8.36 9.78
C ILE A 379 15.27 -7.73 8.42
N THR A 380 13.99 -7.56 8.09
CA THR A 380 13.53 -6.97 6.84
C THR A 380 12.57 -5.80 7.10
N ILE A 381 12.55 -4.85 6.17
CA ILE A 381 11.62 -3.71 6.16
C ILE A 381 10.80 -3.75 4.87
N THR A 382 9.76 -2.93 4.81
CA THR A 382 9.05 -2.65 3.56
C THR A 382 9.72 -1.44 2.93
N GLY A 383 10.43 -1.64 1.83
CA GLY A 383 11.06 -0.60 1.01
C GLY A 383 10.25 -0.31 -0.25
N GLU A 384 10.85 0.47 -1.15
CA GLU A 384 10.22 0.85 -2.43
C GLU A 384 9.92 -0.35 -3.34
N SER A 385 10.83 -1.34 -3.35
CA SER A 385 10.69 -2.58 -4.14
C SER A 385 10.03 -3.74 -3.36
N GLY A 386 9.27 -3.42 -2.31
CA GLY A 386 8.63 -4.42 -1.45
C GLY A 386 9.46 -4.80 -0.23
N LYS A 387 9.63 -6.10 0.03
CA LYS A 387 10.35 -6.57 1.21
C LYS A 387 11.87 -6.55 0.99
N GLU A 388 12.56 -5.67 1.68
CA GLU A 388 14.01 -5.45 1.61
C GLU A 388 14.67 -5.79 2.95
N LEU A 389 16.00 -6.01 2.94
CA LEU A 389 16.75 -6.18 4.18
C LEU A 389 16.75 -4.88 4.99
N CYS A 390 16.75 -5.01 6.31
CA CYS A 390 16.98 -3.87 7.18
C CYS A 390 18.38 -3.29 6.93
N PRO A 391 18.57 -1.95 6.87
CA PRO A 391 19.87 -1.34 6.60
C PRO A 391 21.02 -1.84 7.50
N SER A 392 20.73 -2.18 8.76
CA SER A 392 21.73 -2.75 9.67
C SER A 392 22.13 -4.18 9.29
N VAL A 393 21.26 -4.95 8.64
CA VAL A 393 21.57 -6.28 8.12
C VAL A 393 22.30 -6.16 6.78
N GLU A 394 21.89 -5.22 5.93
CA GLU A 394 22.54 -4.94 4.64
C GLU A 394 24.01 -4.54 4.83
N ARG A 395 24.31 -3.59 5.75
CA ARG A 395 25.70 -3.25 6.08
C ARG A 395 26.50 -4.43 6.62
N LEU A 396 25.89 -5.24 7.48
CA LEU A 396 26.56 -6.42 8.02
C LEU A 396 26.83 -7.46 6.94
N SER A 397 25.98 -7.57 5.91
CA SER A 397 26.18 -8.49 4.79
C SER A 397 27.36 -8.11 3.89
N GLU A 398 27.73 -6.82 3.85
CA GLU A 398 28.91 -6.36 3.11
C GLU A 398 30.23 -6.79 3.77
N GLU A 399 30.21 -7.07 5.09
CA GLU A 399 31.40 -7.40 5.90
C GLU A 399 31.50 -8.88 6.28
N VAL A 400 30.37 -9.59 6.33
CA VAL A 400 30.27 -10.96 6.88
C VAL A 400 29.70 -11.91 5.85
N PRO A 401 30.50 -12.85 5.27
CA PRO A 401 30.07 -13.76 4.20
C PRO A 401 28.84 -14.60 4.54
N GLU A 402 28.67 -15.04 5.79
CA GLU A 402 27.49 -15.81 6.21
C GLU A 402 26.20 -14.96 6.15
N ILE A 403 26.32 -13.64 6.34
CA ILE A 403 25.18 -12.72 6.26
C ILE A 403 24.90 -12.36 4.80
N GLU A 404 25.94 -12.28 3.95
CA GLU A 404 25.78 -12.19 2.50
C GLU A 404 24.99 -13.40 1.95
N ALA A 405 25.31 -14.63 2.42
CA ALA A 405 24.55 -15.82 2.05
C ALA A 405 23.06 -15.74 2.47
N TYR A 406 22.78 -15.17 3.64
CA TYR A 406 21.40 -14.91 4.07
C TYR A 406 20.71 -13.87 3.17
N ALA A 407 21.41 -12.80 2.80
CA ALA A 407 20.88 -11.79 1.90
C ALA A 407 20.48 -12.38 0.55
N ALA A 408 21.39 -13.17 -0.06
CA ALA A 408 21.14 -13.87 -1.32
C ALA A 408 19.95 -14.84 -1.23
N PHE A 409 19.90 -15.67 -0.19
CA PHE A 409 18.78 -16.58 0.09
C PHE A 409 17.44 -15.83 0.20
N ASN A 410 17.40 -14.75 0.97
CA ASN A 410 16.17 -13.97 1.17
C ASN A 410 15.67 -13.32 -0.14
N VAL A 411 16.59 -12.81 -0.98
CA VAL A 411 16.25 -12.24 -2.28
C VAL A 411 15.71 -13.32 -3.21
N ALA A 412 16.42 -14.44 -3.39
CA ALA A 412 15.99 -15.54 -4.26
C ALA A 412 14.62 -16.08 -3.84
N LYS A 413 14.43 -16.35 -2.54
CA LYS A 413 13.17 -16.81 -1.97
C LYS A 413 12.01 -15.82 -2.23
N HIS A 414 12.26 -14.52 -2.09
CA HIS A 414 11.23 -13.50 -2.37
C HIS A 414 10.88 -13.48 -3.87
N ARG A 415 11.86 -13.55 -4.78
CA ARG A 415 11.61 -13.59 -6.23
C ARG A 415 10.86 -14.85 -6.64
N LEU A 416 11.24 -16.00 -6.10
CA LEU A 416 10.49 -17.25 -6.28
C LEU A 416 9.03 -17.12 -5.81
N SER A 417 8.81 -16.46 -4.67
CA SER A 417 7.45 -16.22 -4.17
C SER A 417 6.61 -15.34 -5.10
N ILE A 418 7.20 -14.34 -5.76
CA ILE A 418 6.50 -13.53 -6.77
C ILE A 418 6.10 -14.38 -7.97
N LEU A 419 7.05 -15.15 -8.53
CA LEU A 419 6.76 -15.98 -9.72
C LEU A 419 5.74 -17.08 -9.43
N LYS A 420 5.82 -17.73 -8.26
CA LYS A 420 4.78 -18.69 -7.81
C LYS A 420 3.43 -18.02 -7.55
N GLY A 421 3.43 -16.76 -7.15
CA GLY A 421 2.22 -15.94 -7.09
C GLY A 421 1.62 -15.77 -8.47
N PHE A 422 2.42 -15.42 -9.47
CA PHE A 422 1.96 -15.31 -10.86
C PHE A 422 1.40 -16.64 -11.39
N GLU A 423 2.13 -17.75 -11.20
CA GLU A 423 1.69 -19.10 -11.60
C GLU A 423 0.31 -19.45 -11.00
N ARG A 424 0.12 -19.21 -9.70
CA ARG A 424 -1.14 -19.46 -8.99
C ARG A 424 -2.29 -18.60 -9.50
N ASP A 425 -2.00 -17.32 -9.81
CA ASP A 425 -3.01 -16.31 -10.14
C ASP A 425 -3.28 -16.21 -11.66
N LEU A 426 -2.69 -17.12 -12.48
CA LEU A 426 -2.94 -17.20 -13.90
C LEU A 426 -4.42 -17.42 -14.21
N VAL A 427 -4.94 -16.57 -15.09
CA VAL A 427 -6.28 -16.73 -15.70
C VAL A 427 -6.10 -17.39 -17.06
N ASP A 428 -6.94 -18.37 -17.38
CA ASP A 428 -6.88 -19.14 -18.65
C ASP A 428 -5.48 -19.77 -18.90
N GLY A 429 -4.69 -20.02 -17.83
CA GLY A 429 -3.35 -20.57 -17.88
C GLY A 429 -2.29 -19.70 -18.56
N LYS A 430 -2.59 -18.44 -18.89
CA LYS A 430 -1.67 -17.59 -19.66
C LYS A 430 -1.71 -16.09 -19.39
N SER A 431 -2.62 -15.61 -18.56
CA SER A 431 -2.74 -14.16 -18.31
C SER A 431 -2.91 -13.81 -16.83
N LEU A 432 -2.55 -12.59 -16.46
CA LEU A 432 -2.72 -12.02 -15.12
C LEU A 432 -3.56 -10.76 -15.17
N ARG A 433 -4.22 -10.43 -14.07
CA ARG A 433 -4.95 -9.18 -13.90
C ARG A 433 -4.10 -8.17 -13.14
N ALA A 434 -4.12 -6.90 -13.56
CA ALA A 434 -3.60 -5.81 -12.74
C ALA A 434 -4.67 -5.37 -11.73
N ARG A 435 -4.99 -6.25 -10.76
CA ARG A 435 -6.09 -6.05 -9.82
C ARG A 435 -5.79 -4.98 -8.79
N ILE A 436 -6.80 -4.16 -8.47
CA ILE A 436 -6.75 -3.14 -7.43
C ILE A 436 -7.43 -3.68 -6.18
N GLY A 437 -6.70 -3.73 -5.05
CA GLY A 437 -7.17 -4.22 -3.77
C GLY A 437 -7.55 -3.12 -2.77
N GLY A 438 -7.61 -1.86 -3.18
CA GLY A 438 -7.99 -0.74 -2.32
C GLY A 438 -7.47 0.61 -2.74
N LEU A 439 -7.77 1.62 -1.93
CA LEU A 439 -7.22 2.97 -2.04
C LEU A 439 -6.43 3.34 -0.78
N THR A 440 -5.43 4.20 -0.95
CA THR A 440 -4.75 4.85 0.18
C THR A 440 -5.57 6.06 0.65
N ASN A 441 -5.16 6.68 1.76
CA ASN A 441 -5.76 7.93 2.23
C ASN A 441 -5.60 9.11 1.24
N THR A 442 -4.68 9.01 0.29
CA THR A 442 -4.45 9.99 -0.79
C THR A 442 -5.08 9.57 -2.11
N LEU A 443 -5.96 8.59 -2.09
CA LEU A 443 -6.67 7.99 -3.22
C LEU A 443 -5.75 7.34 -4.28
N ARG A 444 -4.48 7.08 -3.96
CA ARG A 444 -3.64 6.20 -4.77
C ARG A 444 -4.17 4.78 -4.71
N VAL A 445 -4.16 4.09 -5.83
CA VAL A 445 -4.56 2.67 -5.89
C VAL A 445 -3.56 1.77 -5.17
N ARG A 446 -4.05 0.73 -4.52
CA ARG A 446 -3.25 -0.36 -3.97
C ARG A 446 -3.45 -1.59 -4.83
N HIS A 447 -2.35 -2.08 -5.38
CA HIS A 447 -2.35 -3.25 -6.24
C HIS A 447 -2.38 -4.55 -5.43
N ALA A 448 -2.93 -5.62 -6.00
CA ALA A 448 -3.06 -6.91 -5.36
C ALA A 448 -2.18 -8.01 -5.98
N GLU A 449 -2.18 -8.18 -7.30
CA GLU A 449 -1.49 -9.29 -7.97
C GLU A 449 -0.14 -8.86 -8.55
N ILE A 450 -0.12 -7.88 -9.44
CA ILE A 450 1.11 -7.31 -10.01
C ILE A 450 1.49 -6.10 -9.16
N VAL A 451 2.41 -6.28 -8.21
CA VAL A 451 2.75 -5.23 -7.22
C VAL A 451 4.20 -5.30 -6.78
N ASN A 452 4.82 -4.13 -6.62
CA ASN A 452 6.17 -3.98 -6.07
C ASN A 452 7.21 -4.88 -6.73
N LEU A 453 7.18 -4.96 -8.07
CA LEU A 453 8.15 -5.76 -8.81
C LEU A 453 9.54 -5.13 -8.71
N PRO A 454 10.59 -5.96 -8.57
CA PRO A 454 11.96 -5.46 -8.50
C PRO A 454 12.34 -4.70 -9.78
N GLY A 455 13.11 -3.62 -9.64
CA GLY A 455 13.71 -2.94 -10.78
C GLY A 455 14.60 -3.88 -11.61
N ILE A 456 14.77 -3.59 -12.88
CA ILE A 456 15.57 -4.43 -13.81
C ILE A 456 17.05 -4.48 -13.43
N ASP A 457 17.54 -3.51 -12.68
CA ASP A 457 18.90 -3.41 -12.10
C ASP A 457 19.09 -4.32 -10.86
N LYS A 458 18.01 -4.82 -10.27
CA LYS A 458 18.05 -5.69 -9.10
C LYS A 458 18.16 -7.14 -9.49
N MET A 459 18.76 -7.95 -8.61
CA MET A 459 18.88 -9.39 -8.79
C MET A 459 17.52 -10.02 -9.14
N TYR A 460 17.48 -10.76 -10.26
CA TYR A 460 16.29 -11.37 -10.87
C TYR A 460 15.19 -10.40 -11.32
N GLY A 461 15.38 -9.07 -11.21
CA GLY A 461 14.37 -8.10 -11.59
C GLY A 461 13.99 -8.17 -13.05
N LYS A 462 14.99 -8.29 -13.94
CA LYS A 462 14.77 -8.43 -15.38
C LYS A 462 13.96 -9.69 -15.73
N ILE A 463 14.17 -10.80 -15.02
CA ILE A 463 13.42 -12.05 -15.21
C ILE A 463 11.98 -11.87 -14.73
N VAL A 464 11.80 -11.39 -13.49
CA VAL A 464 10.46 -11.21 -12.89
C VAL A 464 9.58 -10.28 -13.73
N ARG A 465 10.14 -9.19 -14.28
CA ARG A 465 9.40 -8.32 -15.20
C ARG A 465 9.28 -8.91 -16.61
N GLY A 466 10.28 -9.69 -17.03
CA GLY A 466 10.36 -10.28 -18.36
C GLY A 466 9.31 -11.35 -18.66
N VAL A 467 8.71 -11.98 -17.63
CA VAL A 467 7.61 -12.92 -17.82
C VAL A 467 6.29 -12.22 -18.21
N LEU A 468 6.14 -10.92 -17.98
CA LEU A 468 4.98 -10.14 -18.37
C LEU A 468 5.19 -9.60 -19.78
N ILE A 469 4.33 -10.02 -20.72
CA ILE A 469 4.47 -9.73 -22.15
C ILE A 469 3.23 -9.07 -22.73
N ALA A 470 3.40 -8.38 -23.85
CA ALA A 470 2.29 -7.75 -24.57
C ALA A 470 1.44 -8.74 -25.37
N GLY A 471 1.97 -9.93 -25.64
CA GLY A 471 1.35 -10.92 -26.51
C GLY A 471 1.72 -10.77 -27.97
N GLU A 472 1.30 -11.75 -28.78
CA GLU A 472 1.64 -11.82 -30.20
C GLU A 472 1.07 -10.62 -30.99
N GLY A 473 1.90 -10.01 -31.82
CA GLY A 473 1.53 -8.86 -32.65
C GLY A 473 1.22 -7.57 -31.88
N LYS A 474 1.62 -7.49 -30.60
CA LYS A 474 1.41 -6.32 -29.74
C LYS A 474 2.70 -5.87 -29.06
N VAL A 475 2.67 -4.64 -28.56
CA VAL A 475 3.71 -4.05 -27.72
C VAL A 475 3.08 -3.32 -26.53
N HIS A 476 3.84 -3.19 -25.46
CA HIS A 476 3.54 -2.29 -24.35
C HIS A 476 4.11 -0.89 -24.67
N ILE A 477 3.35 0.13 -24.35
CA ILE A 477 3.81 1.50 -24.21
C ILE A 477 3.69 1.83 -22.73
N GLY A 478 4.84 1.87 -22.05
CA GLY A 478 4.95 2.31 -20.65
C GLY A 478 5.29 3.80 -20.64
N SER A 479 4.60 4.56 -19.81
CA SER A 479 4.81 6.00 -19.71
C SER A 479 4.78 6.41 -18.24
N ASP A 480 5.86 7.06 -17.81
CA ASP A 480 6.09 7.51 -16.44
C ASP A 480 6.07 9.03 -16.34
N MET A 481 5.46 9.56 -15.27
CA MET A 481 5.49 10.98 -14.96
C MET A 481 6.84 11.38 -14.34
N SER A 482 7.62 12.16 -15.06
CA SER A 482 8.94 12.58 -14.62
C SER A 482 8.90 13.37 -13.31
N SER A 483 9.38 12.75 -12.20
CA SER A 483 9.52 13.38 -10.89
C SER A 483 8.22 14.01 -10.37
N LEU A 484 7.10 13.31 -10.48
CA LEU A 484 5.75 13.83 -10.16
C LEU A 484 5.69 14.51 -8.79
N GLU A 485 6.13 13.82 -7.73
CA GLU A 485 6.04 14.35 -6.34
C GLU A 485 6.88 15.62 -6.16
N ASP A 486 8.09 15.68 -6.72
CA ASP A 486 8.94 16.88 -6.67
C ASP A 486 8.34 18.04 -7.47
N ARG A 487 7.76 17.79 -8.64
CA ARG A 487 7.12 18.84 -9.44
C ARG A 487 5.89 19.41 -8.74
N VAL A 488 5.08 18.57 -8.11
CA VAL A 488 3.94 19.00 -7.28
C VAL A 488 4.43 19.81 -6.07
N LYS A 489 5.45 19.32 -5.36
CA LYS A 489 6.09 20.04 -4.24
C LYS A 489 6.57 21.41 -4.68
N HIS A 490 7.31 21.49 -5.78
CA HIS A 490 7.82 22.76 -6.32
C HIS A 490 6.67 23.70 -6.72
N GLY A 491 5.58 23.16 -7.28
CA GLY A 491 4.40 23.95 -7.62
C GLY A 491 3.81 24.69 -6.41
N PHE A 492 3.68 24.00 -5.27
CA PHE A 492 3.21 24.62 -4.03
C PHE A 492 4.26 25.57 -3.41
N MET A 493 5.54 25.24 -3.49
CA MET A 493 6.62 26.08 -2.94
C MET A 493 6.79 27.41 -3.67
N LEU A 494 6.40 27.51 -4.93
CA LEU A 494 6.54 28.73 -5.75
C LEU A 494 5.88 29.98 -5.13
N ALA A 495 4.82 29.82 -4.36
CA ALA A 495 4.14 30.90 -3.67
C ALA A 495 4.99 31.50 -2.53
N HIS A 496 5.82 30.68 -1.88
CA HIS A 496 6.56 31.05 -0.66
C HIS A 496 8.04 31.29 -0.95
N ASP A 497 8.64 30.51 -1.84
CA ASP A 497 10.09 30.52 -2.07
C ASP A 497 10.41 30.34 -3.58
N PRO A 498 10.03 31.32 -4.43
CA PRO A 498 10.21 31.24 -5.86
C PRO A 498 11.70 31.17 -6.28
N GLU A 499 12.61 31.82 -5.53
CA GLU A 499 14.04 31.80 -5.85
C GLU A 499 14.66 30.43 -5.64
N TYR A 500 14.28 29.73 -4.54
CA TYR A 500 14.77 28.38 -4.31
C TYR A 500 14.18 27.40 -5.33
N VAL A 501 12.90 27.53 -5.68
CA VAL A 501 12.29 26.70 -6.73
C VAL A 501 12.97 26.94 -8.08
N LYS A 502 13.33 28.18 -8.41
CA LYS A 502 14.10 28.48 -9.62
C LYS A 502 15.46 27.77 -9.61
N THR A 503 16.18 27.83 -8.49
CA THR A 503 17.45 27.10 -8.33
C THR A 503 17.28 25.58 -8.49
N MET A 504 16.18 25.01 -7.97
CA MET A 504 15.89 23.57 -8.14
C MET A 504 15.56 23.17 -9.58
N GLN A 505 15.33 24.13 -10.47
CA GLN A 505 15.05 23.87 -11.90
C GLN A 505 16.29 23.98 -12.79
N GLU A 506 17.43 24.36 -12.25
CA GLU A 506 18.69 24.39 -12.99
C GLU A 506 19.14 22.96 -13.33
N ASP A 507 19.60 22.72 -14.56
CA ASP A 507 19.97 21.39 -15.07
C ASP A 507 21.06 20.70 -14.25
N ASP A 508 21.93 21.50 -13.61
CA ASP A 508 23.03 21.02 -12.78
C ASP A 508 22.71 21.00 -11.26
N TYR A 509 21.44 21.27 -10.89
CA TYR A 509 21.02 21.24 -9.47
C TYR A 509 20.95 19.82 -8.94
N ASP A 510 21.71 19.57 -7.86
CA ASP A 510 21.67 18.30 -7.13
C ASP A 510 21.13 18.54 -5.69
N PRO A 511 19.86 18.19 -5.40
CA PRO A 511 19.23 18.42 -4.11
C PRO A 511 19.93 17.69 -2.98
N HIS A 512 20.60 16.59 -3.27
CA HIS A 512 21.27 15.75 -2.28
C HIS A 512 22.63 16.32 -1.94
N LEU A 513 23.34 16.87 -2.92
CA LEU A 513 24.60 17.57 -2.72
C LEU A 513 24.36 18.91 -2.01
N GLN A 514 23.31 19.65 -2.38
CA GLN A 514 22.90 20.88 -1.71
C GLN A 514 22.57 20.65 -0.23
N MET A 515 21.91 19.55 0.09
CA MET A 515 21.64 19.13 1.46
C MET A 515 22.94 18.92 2.25
N ALA A 516 23.92 18.21 1.67
CA ALA A 516 25.20 17.96 2.30
C ALA A 516 25.99 19.26 2.55
N LEU A 517 25.95 20.22 1.61
CA LEU A 517 26.56 21.53 1.78
C LEU A 517 25.88 22.33 2.91
N THR A 518 24.54 22.37 2.90
CA THR A 518 23.77 23.11 3.93
C THR A 518 23.96 22.52 5.33
N ALA A 519 24.12 21.21 5.43
CA ALA A 519 24.45 20.51 6.67
C ALA A 519 25.94 20.65 7.07
N LYS A 520 26.73 21.34 6.27
CA LYS A 520 28.20 21.54 6.48
C LYS A 520 29.00 20.23 6.49
N MET A 521 28.51 19.20 5.76
CA MET A 521 29.23 17.93 5.61
C MET A 521 30.31 18.01 4.53
N ILE A 522 30.15 18.94 3.59
CA ILE A 522 31.12 19.28 2.56
C ILE A 522 31.36 20.78 2.53
N THR A 523 32.51 21.17 2.03
CA THR A 523 32.88 22.57 1.80
C THR A 523 32.31 23.09 0.49
N GLN A 524 32.21 24.42 0.31
CA GLN A 524 31.81 25.02 -0.95
C GLN A 524 32.73 24.58 -2.10
N LYS A 525 34.04 24.44 -1.82
CA LYS A 525 34.99 23.95 -2.84
C LYS A 525 34.64 22.52 -3.30
N GLU A 526 34.37 21.60 -2.39
CA GLU A 526 33.99 20.22 -2.73
C GLU A 526 32.66 20.16 -3.49
N PHE A 527 31.73 21.05 -3.17
CA PHE A 527 30.47 21.20 -3.90
C PHE A 527 30.70 21.65 -5.36
N ASP A 528 31.52 22.72 -5.55
CA ASP A 528 31.84 23.26 -6.86
C ASP A 528 32.67 22.28 -7.72
N ASP A 529 33.62 21.59 -7.06
CA ASP A 529 34.44 20.55 -7.70
C ASP A 529 33.56 19.37 -8.15
N PHE A 530 32.59 18.95 -7.33
CA PHE A 530 31.67 17.86 -7.68
C PHE A 530 30.82 18.21 -8.90
N LYS A 531 30.31 19.43 -9.02
CA LYS A 531 29.59 19.94 -10.20
C LYS A 531 30.47 19.93 -11.47
N LYS A 532 31.78 20.15 -11.33
CA LYS A 532 32.76 20.05 -12.41
C LYS A 532 33.21 18.62 -12.75
N GLY A 533 32.62 17.60 -12.09
CA GLY A 533 32.95 16.19 -12.27
C GLY A 533 34.11 15.68 -11.40
N ILE A 534 34.71 16.52 -10.56
CA ILE A 534 35.77 16.14 -9.60
C ILE A 534 35.12 15.66 -8.30
N LYS A 535 34.89 14.36 -8.17
CA LYS A 535 34.08 13.75 -7.11
C LYS A 535 34.95 13.14 -6.03
N SER A 536 35.24 13.88 -4.95
CA SER A 536 35.91 13.33 -3.76
C SER A 536 35.05 12.25 -3.08
N ASP A 537 35.68 11.32 -2.37
CA ASP A 537 34.95 10.27 -1.65
C ASP A 537 34.10 10.83 -0.52
N ASN A 538 34.56 11.90 0.13
CA ASN A 538 33.76 12.64 1.13
C ASN A 538 32.49 13.22 0.49
N ALA A 539 32.60 13.86 -0.67
CA ALA A 539 31.44 14.44 -1.37
C ALA A 539 30.43 13.37 -1.82
N LYS A 540 30.91 12.21 -2.33
CA LYS A 540 30.04 11.06 -2.68
C LYS A 540 29.29 10.52 -1.46
N ALA A 541 30.01 10.27 -0.37
CA ALA A 541 29.42 9.76 0.89
C ALA A 541 28.42 10.75 1.49
N SER A 542 28.77 12.04 1.52
CA SER A 542 27.88 13.09 2.04
C SER A 542 26.66 13.30 1.17
N ARG A 543 26.78 13.20 -0.15
CA ARG A 543 25.65 13.22 -1.08
C ARG A 543 24.69 12.05 -0.82
N LYS A 544 25.20 10.81 -0.57
CA LYS A 544 24.38 9.65 -0.20
C LYS A 544 23.58 9.91 1.09
N LYS A 545 24.21 10.51 2.11
CA LYS A 545 23.55 10.92 3.35
C LYS A 545 22.48 12.00 3.09
N GLY A 546 22.77 12.97 2.24
CA GLY A 546 21.83 14.00 1.79
C GLY A 546 20.62 13.40 1.08
N LYS A 547 20.84 12.40 0.21
CA LYS A 547 19.77 11.65 -0.46
C LYS A 547 18.82 11.01 0.56
N THR A 548 19.37 10.24 1.48
CA THR A 548 18.61 9.57 2.55
C THR A 548 17.83 10.57 3.40
N THR A 549 18.44 11.72 3.72
CA THR A 549 17.79 12.79 4.50
C THR A 549 16.61 13.38 3.75
N ASN A 550 16.76 13.72 2.47
CA ASN A 550 15.68 14.28 1.67
C ASN A 550 14.48 13.35 1.62
N TYR A 551 14.67 12.07 1.31
CA TYR A 551 13.58 11.10 1.28
C TYR A 551 12.91 10.91 2.65
N ALA A 552 13.67 10.76 3.73
CA ALA A 552 13.10 10.59 5.06
C ALA A 552 12.33 11.84 5.54
N SER A 553 12.82 13.02 5.21
CA SER A 553 12.28 14.30 5.72
C SER A 553 10.99 14.73 5.00
N VAL A 554 10.76 14.33 3.75
CA VAL A 554 9.48 14.53 3.04
C VAL A 554 8.33 13.89 3.83
N TYR A 555 8.61 12.75 4.48
CA TYR A 555 7.67 12.07 5.37
C TYR A 555 7.81 12.50 6.84
N ASN A 556 8.32 13.71 7.07
CA ASN A 556 8.47 14.32 8.39
C ASN A 556 9.23 13.45 9.42
N ALA A 557 10.29 12.77 8.97
CA ALA A 557 11.16 12.02 9.86
C ALA A 557 11.93 12.97 10.80
N GLY A 558 11.85 12.72 12.11
CA GLY A 558 12.65 13.46 13.11
C GLY A 558 14.15 13.10 13.06
N ALA A 559 14.98 13.95 13.67
CA ALA A 559 16.43 13.80 13.68
C ALA A 559 16.95 12.39 14.09
N PRO A 560 16.37 11.69 15.07
CA PRO A 560 16.79 10.32 15.40
C PRO A 560 16.59 9.33 14.25
N LYS A 561 15.47 9.44 13.53
CA LYS A 561 15.17 8.56 12.40
C LYS A 561 16.06 8.88 11.19
N ILE A 562 16.37 10.15 10.97
CA ILE A 562 17.33 10.59 9.93
C ILE A 562 18.74 10.08 10.27
N ALA A 563 19.20 10.23 11.51
CA ALA A 563 20.49 9.72 11.96
C ALA A 563 20.61 8.20 11.71
N GLN A 564 19.58 7.46 12.07
CA GLN A 564 19.49 6.03 11.86
C GLN A 564 19.54 5.66 10.38
N ALA A 565 18.71 6.31 9.56
CA ALA A 565 18.62 6.01 8.13
C ALA A 565 19.90 6.39 7.36
N ALA A 566 20.55 7.50 7.74
CA ALA A 566 21.80 7.95 7.12
C ALA A 566 23.04 7.25 7.69
N GLY A 567 22.90 6.42 8.75
CA GLY A 567 24.00 5.73 9.40
C GLY A 567 25.00 6.69 10.08
N VAL A 568 24.49 7.76 10.71
CA VAL A 568 25.32 8.80 11.33
C VAL A 568 25.00 8.97 12.82
N PRO A 569 25.89 9.55 13.61
CA PRO A 569 25.61 9.92 15.01
C PRO A 569 24.41 10.88 15.11
N LEU A 570 23.72 10.87 16.27
CA LEU A 570 22.52 11.69 16.49
C LEU A 570 22.77 13.20 16.25
N GLU A 571 23.94 13.71 16.61
CA GLU A 571 24.29 15.12 16.40
C GLU A 571 24.37 15.49 14.91
N GLU A 572 24.94 14.60 14.11
CA GLU A 572 24.95 14.76 12.65
C GLU A 572 23.56 14.63 12.07
N GLY A 573 22.74 13.71 12.59
CA GLY A 573 21.32 13.58 12.23
C GLY A 573 20.50 14.82 12.57
N LYS A 574 20.81 15.50 13.68
CA LYS A 574 20.21 16.81 14.03
C LYS A 574 20.63 17.91 13.04
N ALA A 575 21.91 17.92 12.63
CA ALA A 575 22.41 18.87 11.65
C ALA A 575 21.74 18.69 10.29
N LEU A 576 21.61 17.44 9.84
CA LEU A 576 20.88 17.07 8.61
C LEU A 576 19.40 17.48 8.67
N HIS A 577 18.71 17.18 9.76
CA HIS A 577 17.33 17.60 9.99
C HIS A 577 17.16 19.12 9.95
N THR A 578 18.04 19.86 10.63
CA THR A 578 18.02 21.33 10.64
C THR A 578 18.28 21.90 9.25
N ALA A 579 19.24 21.32 8.52
CA ALA A 579 19.58 21.73 7.16
C ALA A 579 18.38 21.51 6.20
N TYR A 580 17.69 20.37 6.32
CA TYR A 580 16.49 20.10 5.52
C TYR A 580 15.42 21.17 5.73
N TRP A 581 15.05 21.46 6.97
CA TRP A 581 14.01 22.44 7.26
C TRP A 581 14.44 23.89 6.99
N LYS A 582 15.74 24.16 6.96
CA LYS A 582 16.26 25.44 6.48
C LYS A 582 16.06 25.61 4.97
N LEU A 583 16.32 24.56 4.19
CA LEU A 583 16.14 24.57 2.74
C LEU A 583 14.64 24.49 2.34
N ASN A 584 13.85 23.78 3.11
CA ASN A 584 12.44 23.49 2.80
C ASN A 584 11.48 24.15 3.81
N TRP A 585 11.81 25.36 4.30
CA TRP A 585 10.97 26.07 5.27
C TRP A 585 9.57 26.33 4.74
N SER A 586 9.43 26.58 3.44
CA SER A 586 8.16 26.81 2.75
C SER A 586 7.23 25.59 2.81
N VAL A 587 7.77 24.38 2.81
CA VAL A 587 6.97 23.15 2.99
C VAL A 587 6.21 23.16 4.31
N LYS A 588 6.83 23.68 5.38
CA LYS A 588 6.19 23.80 6.68
C LYS A 588 5.11 24.89 6.69
N ALA A 589 5.40 26.03 6.08
CA ALA A 589 4.43 27.12 5.92
C ALA A 589 3.20 26.64 5.13
N ILE A 590 3.41 25.94 3.99
CA ILE A 590 2.33 25.36 3.20
C ILE A 590 1.48 24.39 4.04
N ALA A 591 2.12 23.52 4.83
CA ALA A 591 1.39 22.57 5.68
C ALA A 591 0.51 23.26 6.72
N GLU A 592 0.95 24.37 7.29
CA GLU A 592 0.21 25.16 8.29
C GLU A 592 -0.99 25.89 7.69
N GLU A 593 -0.93 26.27 6.41
CA GLU A 593 -1.98 26.98 5.68
C GLU A 593 -3.12 26.08 5.19
N GLN A 594 -2.95 24.75 5.20
CA GLN A 594 -3.98 23.86 4.68
C GLN A 594 -5.25 23.85 5.53
N ILE A 595 -6.41 23.84 4.84
CA ILE A 595 -7.72 23.65 5.47
C ILE A 595 -7.81 22.22 6.00
N VAL A 596 -8.03 22.07 7.29
CA VAL A 596 -8.30 20.79 7.94
C VAL A 596 -9.61 20.89 8.69
N ILE A 597 -10.53 19.99 8.40
CA ILE A 597 -11.81 19.86 9.10
C ILE A 597 -11.79 18.61 9.99
N GLU A 598 -12.66 18.59 10.99
CA GLU A 598 -12.95 17.42 11.80
C GLU A 598 -14.43 17.06 11.62
N ASP A 599 -14.72 15.82 11.24
CA ASP A 599 -16.07 15.34 11.06
C ASP A 599 -16.77 15.05 12.41
N SER A 600 -18.05 14.71 12.38
CA SER A 600 -18.85 14.44 13.59
C SER A 600 -18.35 13.25 14.42
N ARG A 601 -17.45 12.43 13.86
CA ARG A 601 -16.85 11.25 14.50
C ARG A 601 -15.42 11.49 14.98
N GLY A 602 -14.92 12.75 14.86
CA GLY A 602 -13.58 13.15 15.29
C GLY A 602 -12.46 12.76 14.30
N ALA A 603 -12.80 12.34 13.07
CA ALA A 603 -11.80 12.09 12.05
C ALA A 603 -11.41 13.40 11.35
N LYS A 604 -10.12 13.58 11.11
CA LYS A 604 -9.58 14.77 10.44
C LYS A 604 -9.47 14.56 8.94
N TRP A 605 -9.80 15.59 8.18
CA TRP A 605 -9.77 15.62 6.73
C TRP A 605 -9.07 16.88 6.24
N LEU A 606 -8.09 16.70 5.35
CA LEU A 606 -7.40 17.79 4.67
C LEU A 606 -8.15 18.12 3.39
N VAL A 607 -8.54 19.37 3.21
CA VAL A 607 -9.14 19.85 1.97
C VAL A 607 -8.05 20.21 0.99
N ASN A 608 -8.03 19.53 -0.16
CA ASN A 608 -7.03 19.80 -1.20
C ASN A 608 -7.50 20.96 -2.08
N PRO A 609 -6.72 22.05 -2.19
CA PRO A 609 -7.13 23.23 -2.93
C PRO A 609 -7.26 22.98 -4.45
N VAL A 610 -6.52 22.02 -5.00
CA VAL A 610 -6.46 21.77 -6.45
C VAL A 610 -7.74 21.09 -6.97
N ASN A 611 -8.31 20.18 -6.18
CA ASN A 611 -9.47 19.38 -6.58
C ASN A 611 -10.67 19.50 -5.63
N GLY A 612 -10.53 20.21 -4.50
CA GLY A 612 -11.59 20.37 -3.50
C GLY A 612 -11.99 19.07 -2.78
N PHE A 613 -11.19 17.99 -2.89
CA PHE A 613 -11.47 16.74 -2.19
C PHE A 613 -10.98 16.78 -0.75
N CYS A 614 -11.66 16.06 0.11
CA CYS A 614 -11.28 15.87 1.51
C CYS A 614 -10.51 14.58 1.65
N TYR A 615 -9.22 14.66 1.97
CA TYR A 615 -8.34 13.52 2.19
C TYR A 615 -8.23 13.18 3.67
N SER A 616 -8.41 11.93 4.07
CA SER A 616 -8.28 11.55 5.48
C SER A 616 -6.88 11.81 6.01
N LEU A 617 -6.79 12.49 7.15
CA LEU A 617 -5.53 12.92 7.77
C LEU A 617 -5.30 12.15 9.08
N ARG A 618 -4.33 11.23 9.07
CA ARG A 618 -4.04 10.38 10.25
C ARG A 618 -3.33 11.14 11.37
N LYS A 619 -2.46 12.08 11.01
CA LYS A 619 -1.66 12.92 11.93
C LYS A 619 -1.53 14.32 11.33
N ASP A 620 -1.50 15.34 12.18
CA ASP A 620 -1.27 16.72 11.74
C ASP A 620 0.09 16.89 11.05
N SER A 621 1.08 16.08 11.40
CA SER A 621 2.40 16.07 10.76
C SER A 621 2.37 15.62 9.29
N ASP A 622 1.29 14.98 8.86
CA ASP A 622 1.20 14.39 7.52
C ASP A 622 0.50 15.35 6.52
N ARG A 623 0.20 16.61 6.92
CA ARG A 623 -0.53 17.58 6.09
C ARG A 623 0.11 17.78 4.72
N PHE A 624 1.41 18.09 4.69
CA PHE A 624 2.10 18.33 3.42
C PHE A 624 2.21 17.07 2.56
N SER A 625 2.55 15.92 3.15
CA SER A 625 2.63 14.67 2.39
C SER A 625 1.27 14.24 1.85
N THR A 626 0.19 14.43 2.63
CA THR A 626 -1.18 14.17 2.18
C THR A 626 -1.58 15.10 1.03
N LEU A 627 -1.25 16.39 1.13
CA LEU A 627 -1.48 17.37 0.07
C LEU A 627 -0.73 16.99 -1.21
N ALA A 628 0.58 16.79 -1.12
CA ALA A 628 1.43 16.55 -2.28
C ALA A 628 1.08 15.23 -2.98
N GLN A 629 0.93 14.15 -2.21
CA GLN A 629 0.56 12.83 -2.76
C GLN A 629 -0.86 12.80 -3.32
N GLY A 630 -1.83 13.43 -2.63
CA GLY A 630 -3.20 13.51 -3.10
C GLY A 630 -3.30 14.32 -4.41
N THR A 631 -2.56 15.43 -4.51
CA THR A 631 -2.48 16.23 -5.73
C THR A 631 -1.79 15.48 -6.86
N GLY A 632 -0.65 14.83 -6.58
CA GLY A 632 0.08 14.04 -7.57
C GLY A 632 -0.77 12.89 -8.12
N SER A 633 -1.42 12.12 -7.24
CA SER A 633 -2.34 11.06 -7.65
C SER A 633 -3.48 11.59 -8.52
N TYR A 634 -4.04 12.75 -8.16
CA TYR A 634 -5.10 13.37 -8.94
C TYR A 634 -4.63 13.80 -10.33
N PHE A 635 -3.47 14.44 -10.46
CA PHE A 635 -2.92 14.80 -11.77
C PHE A 635 -2.62 13.58 -12.64
N PHE A 636 -2.11 12.51 -12.04
CA PHE A 636 -1.91 11.25 -12.73
C PHE A 636 -3.23 10.69 -13.27
N ASP A 637 -4.28 10.67 -12.46
CA ASP A 637 -5.60 10.20 -12.87
C ASP A 637 -6.22 11.08 -13.96
N MET A 638 -6.03 12.40 -13.90
CA MET A 638 -6.46 13.31 -14.98
C MET A 638 -5.72 13.07 -16.27
N TRP A 639 -4.44 12.75 -16.20
CA TRP A 639 -3.66 12.36 -17.36
C TRP A 639 -4.21 11.07 -18.01
N VAL A 640 -4.46 10.05 -17.19
CA VAL A 640 -5.06 8.79 -17.67
C VAL A 640 -6.44 9.03 -18.29
N ASP A 641 -7.30 9.84 -17.65
CA ASP A 641 -8.62 10.17 -18.18
C ASP A 641 -8.53 10.85 -19.56
N ASN A 642 -7.63 11.83 -19.71
CA ASN A 642 -7.41 12.49 -20.98
C ASN A 642 -6.95 11.49 -22.07
N ILE A 643 -6.04 10.56 -21.73
CA ILE A 643 -5.58 9.54 -22.68
C ILE A 643 -6.75 8.63 -23.10
N LEU A 644 -7.53 8.15 -22.13
CA LEU A 644 -8.66 7.25 -22.39
C LEU A 644 -9.76 7.96 -23.21
N GLU A 645 -10.02 9.24 -22.97
CA GLU A 645 -10.95 10.04 -23.77
C GLU A 645 -10.47 10.18 -25.23
N GLU A 646 -9.19 10.45 -25.46
CA GLU A 646 -8.64 10.54 -26.81
C GLU A 646 -8.63 9.19 -27.54
N MET A 647 -8.36 8.09 -26.82
CA MET A 647 -8.50 6.74 -27.37
C MET A 647 -9.96 6.44 -27.77
N GLN A 648 -10.92 6.79 -26.91
CA GLN A 648 -12.34 6.61 -27.19
C GLN A 648 -12.78 7.39 -28.43
N LYS A 649 -12.36 8.64 -28.58
CA LYS A 649 -12.69 9.47 -29.74
C LYS A 649 -12.12 8.90 -31.05
N ARG A 650 -10.88 8.38 -31.02
CA ARG A 650 -10.18 7.91 -32.22
C ARG A 650 -10.58 6.49 -32.65
N TRP A 651 -10.79 5.60 -31.70
CA TRP A 651 -10.98 4.16 -31.97
C TRP A 651 -12.27 3.58 -31.43
N ASN A 652 -13.12 4.39 -30.81
CA ASN A 652 -14.30 3.94 -30.08
C ASN A 652 -13.98 2.81 -29.09
N LYS A 653 -12.80 2.89 -28.46
CA LYS A 653 -12.28 1.88 -27.54
C LYS A 653 -11.36 2.51 -26.51
N LYS A 654 -11.55 2.15 -25.25
CA LYS A 654 -10.63 2.43 -24.15
C LYS A 654 -9.83 1.16 -23.85
N THR A 655 -8.53 1.29 -23.63
CA THR A 655 -7.66 0.22 -23.16
C THR A 655 -6.70 0.77 -22.12
N LEU A 656 -6.47 -0.02 -21.07
CA LEU A 656 -5.50 0.29 -20.01
C LEU A 656 -5.01 -1.04 -19.46
N THR A 657 -3.73 -1.29 -19.52
CA THR A 657 -3.14 -2.57 -19.08
C THR A 657 -2.70 -2.51 -17.63
N GLY A 658 -2.20 -1.35 -17.18
CA GLY A 658 -1.79 -1.16 -15.81
C GLY A 658 -1.60 0.31 -15.45
N GLN A 659 -1.76 0.60 -14.15
CA GLN A 659 -1.41 1.86 -13.50
C GLN A 659 -0.55 1.51 -12.29
N PHE A 660 0.72 1.93 -12.26
CA PHE A 660 1.63 1.65 -11.15
C PHE A 660 2.27 2.95 -10.67
N HIS A 661 1.82 3.44 -9.51
CA HIS A 661 2.27 4.70 -8.91
C HIS A 661 2.04 5.93 -9.82
N ASP A 662 3.02 6.31 -10.62
CA ASP A 662 3.06 7.41 -11.59
C ASP A 662 3.31 6.93 -13.03
N GLU A 663 3.27 5.60 -13.25
CA GLU A 663 3.38 4.94 -14.54
C GLU A 663 2.01 4.44 -15.03
N ASN A 664 1.71 4.64 -16.31
CA ASN A 664 0.63 3.96 -17.01
C ASN A 664 1.15 3.09 -18.14
N ILE A 665 0.44 2.00 -18.43
CA ILE A 665 0.85 1.03 -19.44
C ILE A 665 -0.34 0.71 -20.35
N PHE A 666 -0.09 0.81 -21.64
CA PHE A 666 -1.05 0.49 -22.70
C PHE A 666 -0.51 -0.62 -23.58
N THR A 667 -1.30 -1.66 -23.82
CA THR A 667 -0.96 -2.70 -24.78
C THR A 667 -1.66 -2.41 -26.09
N VAL A 668 -0.87 -2.21 -27.14
CA VAL A 668 -1.35 -1.80 -28.47
C VAL A 668 -0.80 -2.73 -29.55
N LYS A 669 -1.35 -2.64 -30.78
CA LYS A 669 -0.85 -3.37 -31.93
C LYS A 669 0.61 -2.95 -32.22
N ASP A 670 1.47 -3.91 -32.56
CA ASP A 670 2.85 -3.68 -33.02
C ASP A 670 2.84 -3.11 -34.44
N ASP A 671 2.45 -1.86 -34.53
CA ASP A 671 2.36 -1.08 -35.77
C ASP A 671 2.95 0.30 -35.52
N PRO A 672 4.01 0.71 -36.25
CA PRO A 672 4.67 1.99 -36.04
C PRO A 672 3.72 3.20 -35.99
N LYS A 673 2.66 3.21 -36.82
CA LYS A 673 1.69 4.30 -36.83
C LYS A 673 0.82 4.32 -35.57
N VAL A 674 0.43 3.15 -35.07
CA VAL A 674 -0.35 3.04 -33.83
C VAL A 674 0.51 3.47 -32.66
N ILE A 675 1.76 3.02 -32.59
CA ILE A 675 2.71 3.38 -31.55
C ILE A 675 2.95 4.89 -31.52
N GLU A 676 3.24 5.50 -32.69
CA GLU A 676 3.43 6.95 -32.81
C GLU A 676 2.20 7.72 -32.30
N VAL A 677 1.00 7.34 -32.75
CA VAL A 677 -0.24 8.02 -32.35
C VAL A 677 -0.50 7.87 -30.85
N VAL A 678 -0.29 6.70 -30.24
CA VAL A 678 -0.52 6.52 -28.80
C VAL A 678 0.52 7.31 -27.99
N THR A 679 1.78 7.30 -28.41
CA THR A 679 2.83 8.10 -27.76
C THR A 679 2.52 9.60 -27.82
N GLU A 680 2.00 10.08 -28.94
CA GLU A 680 1.55 11.47 -29.11
C GLU A 680 0.33 11.78 -28.22
N ILE A 681 -0.65 10.88 -28.12
CA ILE A 681 -1.78 11.03 -27.20
C ILE A 681 -1.30 11.15 -25.76
N VAL A 682 -0.38 10.29 -25.34
CA VAL A 682 0.19 10.30 -23.98
C VAL A 682 0.83 11.68 -23.68
N LYS A 683 1.63 12.19 -24.58
CA LYS A 683 2.32 13.48 -24.45
C LYS A 683 1.35 14.68 -24.47
N THR A 684 0.44 14.72 -25.41
CA THR A 684 -0.52 15.83 -25.53
C THR A 684 -1.53 15.84 -24.37
N SER A 685 -1.82 14.67 -23.81
CA SER A 685 -2.70 14.54 -22.63
C SER A 685 -2.06 15.12 -21.36
N ILE A 686 -0.74 15.02 -21.16
CA ILE A 686 -0.09 15.67 -20.02
C ILE A 686 0.00 17.20 -20.22
N ASP A 687 0.21 17.67 -21.45
CA ASP A 687 0.15 19.09 -21.78
C ASP A 687 -1.24 19.67 -21.50
N LYS A 688 -2.30 18.88 -21.73
CA LYS A 688 -3.67 19.26 -21.39
C LYS A 688 -3.84 19.40 -19.87
N VAL A 689 -3.29 18.50 -19.06
CA VAL A 689 -3.29 18.64 -17.59
C VAL A 689 -2.59 19.94 -17.17
N ASN A 690 -1.39 20.20 -17.69
CA ASN A 690 -0.66 21.44 -17.43
C ASN A 690 -1.50 22.70 -17.71
N LYS A 691 -2.21 22.71 -18.81
CA LYS A 691 -3.07 23.83 -19.26
C LYS A 691 -4.34 23.96 -18.40
N ASP A 692 -5.04 22.87 -18.18
CA ASP A 692 -6.34 22.87 -17.47
C ASP A 692 -6.18 23.31 -16.01
N PHE A 693 -5.05 22.93 -15.39
CA PHE A 693 -4.71 23.30 -14.00
C PHE A 693 -3.80 24.53 -13.91
N LYS A 694 -3.42 25.15 -15.04
CA LYS A 694 -2.53 26.33 -15.09
C LYS A 694 -1.26 26.14 -14.27
N LEU A 695 -0.62 24.97 -14.43
CA LEU A 695 0.52 24.59 -13.60
C LEU A 695 1.72 25.50 -13.86
N ARG A 696 2.27 26.07 -12.80
CA ARG A 696 3.49 26.89 -12.86
C ARG A 696 4.75 26.02 -12.98
N ARG A 697 4.74 24.83 -12.35
CA ARG A 697 5.74 23.80 -12.55
C ARG A 697 5.14 22.70 -13.42
N LEU A 698 5.51 22.71 -14.69
CA LEU A 698 4.93 21.81 -15.68
C LEU A 698 5.28 20.35 -15.38
N LEU A 699 4.30 19.48 -15.51
CA LEU A 699 4.46 18.03 -15.52
C LEU A 699 5.05 17.62 -16.88
N GLY A 700 5.74 16.50 -16.90
CA GLY A 700 6.28 15.87 -18.11
C GLY A 700 6.22 14.36 -17.96
N CYS A 701 6.33 13.65 -19.08
CA CYS A 701 6.38 12.21 -19.10
C CYS A 701 7.46 11.70 -20.05
N GLU A 702 7.91 10.48 -19.78
CA GLU A 702 8.79 9.72 -20.67
C GLU A 702 8.05 8.45 -21.06
N SER A 703 8.15 8.04 -22.33
CA SER A 703 7.51 6.85 -22.84
C SER A 703 8.53 5.88 -23.41
N GLN A 704 8.36 4.60 -23.13
CA GLN A 704 9.17 3.51 -23.65
C GLN A 704 8.27 2.48 -24.31
N VAL A 705 8.78 1.78 -25.32
CA VAL A 705 8.05 0.78 -26.09
C VAL A 705 8.80 -0.55 -26.03
N GLY A 706 8.11 -1.62 -25.71
CA GLY A 706 8.72 -2.94 -25.61
C GLY A 706 7.71 -4.07 -25.71
N LYS A 707 8.20 -5.28 -25.95
CA LYS A 707 7.37 -6.50 -25.97
C LYS A 707 7.20 -7.12 -24.60
N ARG A 708 8.09 -6.78 -23.67
CA ARG A 708 8.13 -7.25 -22.28
C ARG A 708 8.15 -6.08 -21.32
N TYR A 709 7.59 -6.26 -20.15
CA TYR A 709 7.60 -5.25 -19.11
C TYR A 709 9.03 -4.85 -18.67
N SER A 710 9.98 -5.76 -18.80
CA SER A 710 11.40 -5.46 -18.55
C SER A 710 12.06 -4.55 -19.58
N GLU A 711 11.42 -4.25 -20.69
CA GLU A 711 11.94 -3.43 -21.78
C GLU A 711 11.43 -1.98 -21.72
N ILE A 712 10.45 -1.71 -20.86
CA ILE A 712 9.84 -0.39 -20.72
C ILE A 712 10.16 0.27 -19.35
N HIS A 713 11.32 -0.12 -18.77
CA HIS A 713 11.87 0.44 -17.52
C HIS A 713 13.36 0.68 -17.60
#